data_266d744df811faeca001e67e205c0637
#
_entry.id   266d744df811faeca001e67e205c0637
#
_cell.length_a   1.000
_cell.length_b   1.000
_cell.length_c   1.000
_cell.angle_alpha   90.00
_cell.angle_beta   90.00
_cell.angle_gamma   90.00
#
_symmetry.space_group_name_H-M   'P 1'
#
loop_
_entity.id
_entity.type
_entity.pdbx_description
1 polymer ?
#
loop_
_entity_poly.entity_id
_entity_poly.type
_entity_poly.pdbx_seq_one_letter_code
_entity_poly.pdbx_strand_id
1 'polypeptide(L)'
;MRPLFTAISLACLAIAVIGWPLGYHSPESFLRLWALSLFVGLSAARLARHVWPASDGVDAALRTATIAFALAVAGGMILGSLGWLAPAPFLFFYTVVFGAVWFLTRPATPAPAGVGASFSPSAIGVIVAMLVLVVAMGMTHPPQAYDSLNYHLYFPARWIQDGRLSIIPTPFGDEAPAYAPVNGELFFLWLMIPLHGDLAARIGQVPFYLLAGLALYGLARRLGAKPEHAIYTPAFFLLAKPVVDQAAGANVDLVCASMFLVSLFFIVRATDTDDTRDWLMAGVALGLYGGTKFVSLVFAPAFLLVLFWKSVHDGRWPSRRLAWALPGMLAFALPWYVRNWIVAGSPVYPASLSLGGLAIARGAFTRQAMLHSPFHTSTRQWLPLVVSVIRAFDMALLLVALPFMAIGIVTLARRWRSWPVGVLLTVPILLVPLYWFGVPENVEPRFLTPLVGLALLPLAFAFGRRTGWNALVHGLYAAGMVWVVLGSRASVQTPDSLPWFMKGWLTLEGPLNRQFLWLALALAILCAAWYLAYRARRTGIGLPAYCAVACAVVGVGSERLCGPTGCAFLETPPNFIRTTTQDGWAWMAAHTSLATVAYTGTNVPYPLFGDRLTNRVYYVNIDYHANWRFHDYDRARRKRPDYQAPDHTRPRYERQNGSAAAWMQNLRTRGVNYVFIGALSTFEDALWQDDEGFPVEDTWAESAPNAFDLVYANRDVRIYAFHLH
;
A
#
# COMPACT_ATOMS: atom_id res chain seq x y z
N MET A 1 -10.74 -20.69 -15.29
CA MET A 1 -9.36 -20.55 -15.82
C MET A 1 -9.31 -19.58 -17.00
N ARG A 2 -10.07 -19.79 -18.11
CA ARG A 2 -10.05 -18.86 -19.28
C ARG A 2 -10.26 -17.38 -18.93
N PRO A 3 -11.26 -16.96 -18.12
CA PRO A 3 -11.43 -15.55 -17.80
C PRO A 3 -10.24 -14.94 -17.04
N LEU A 4 -9.64 -15.70 -16.12
CA LEU A 4 -8.47 -15.25 -15.36
C LEU A 4 -7.24 -15.12 -16.27
N PHE A 5 -6.99 -16.08 -17.14
CA PHE A 5 -5.95 -16.00 -18.17
C PHE A 5 -6.10 -14.73 -19.01
N THR A 6 -7.32 -14.47 -19.52
CA THR A 6 -7.61 -13.28 -20.33
C THR A 6 -7.37 -12.00 -19.53
N ALA A 7 -7.85 -11.94 -18.28
CA ALA A 7 -7.69 -10.75 -17.43
C ALA A 7 -6.21 -10.44 -17.14
N ILE A 8 -5.42 -11.46 -16.78
CA ILE A 8 -3.98 -11.29 -16.54
C ILE A 8 -3.27 -10.86 -17.85
N SER A 9 -3.59 -11.48 -18.98
CA SER A 9 -2.96 -11.15 -20.26
C SER A 9 -3.29 -9.71 -20.69
N LEU A 10 -4.53 -9.27 -20.51
CA LEU A 10 -4.93 -7.89 -20.82
C LEU A 10 -4.26 -6.88 -19.88
N ALA A 11 -4.16 -7.19 -18.59
CA ALA A 11 -3.45 -6.32 -17.62
C ALA A 11 -1.96 -6.18 -17.98
N CYS A 12 -1.26 -7.28 -18.27
CA CYS A 12 0.15 -7.25 -18.66
C CYS A 12 0.35 -6.54 -20.02
N LEU A 13 -0.56 -6.74 -20.98
CA LEU A 13 -0.54 -6.02 -22.26
C LEU A 13 -0.72 -4.52 -22.05
N ALA A 14 -1.65 -4.10 -21.19
CA ALA A 14 -1.85 -2.69 -20.87
C ALA A 14 -0.59 -2.07 -20.25
N ILE A 15 0.06 -2.76 -19.30
CA ILE A 15 1.35 -2.35 -18.71
C ILE A 15 2.42 -2.21 -19.81
N ALA A 16 2.50 -3.17 -20.74
CA ALA A 16 3.47 -3.12 -21.83
C ALA A 16 3.22 -1.94 -22.78
N VAL A 17 1.97 -1.71 -23.17
CA VAL A 17 1.58 -0.61 -24.08
C VAL A 17 1.86 0.75 -23.45
N ILE A 18 1.54 0.93 -22.18
CA ILE A 18 1.80 2.19 -21.45
C ILE A 18 3.30 2.36 -21.16
N GLY A 19 3.98 1.27 -20.83
CA GLY A 19 5.41 1.30 -20.51
C GLY A 19 6.30 1.60 -21.70
N TRP A 20 5.87 1.25 -22.93
CA TRP A 20 6.67 1.46 -24.13
C TRP A 20 7.08 2.92 -24.37
N PRO A 21 6.15 3.90 -24.39
CA PRO A 21 6.50 5.31 -24.55
C PRO A 21 7.26 5.90 -23.35
N LEU A 22 7.19 5.25 -22.17
CA LEU A 22 7.95 5.61 -20.97
C LEU A 22 9.38 5.07 -20.95
N GLY A 23 9.86 4.49 -22.05
CA GLY A 23 11.23 3.99 -22.15
C GLY A 23 11.45 2.54 -21.72
N TYR A 24 10.41 1.80 -21.37
CA TYR A 24 10.47 0.37 -21.07
C TYR A 24 10.33 -0.43 -22.38
N HIS A 25 11.45 -0.65 -23.09
CA HIS A 25 11.46 -1.22 -24.44
C HIS A 25 11.90 -2.68 -24.51
N SER A 26 11.94 -3.41 -23.39
CA SER A 26 12.33 -4.81 -23.38
C SER A 26 11.12 -5.74 -23.48
N PRO A 27 10.79 -6.31 -24.65
CA PRO A 27 9.71 -7.28 -24.79
C PRO A 27 9.88 -8.49 -23.87
N GLU A 28 11.13 -8.93 -23.66
CA GLU A 28 11.48 -10.04 -22.78
C GLU A 28 11.05 -9.78 -21.32
N SER A 29 11.26 -8.57 -20.83
CA SER A 29 10.84 -8.18 -19.47
C SER A 29 9.33 -8.25 -19.30
N PHE A 30 8.57 -7.79 -20.29
CA PHE A 30 7.11 -7.92 -20.27
C PHE A 30 6.62 -9.36 -20.38
N LEU A 31 7.30 -10.19 -21.19
CA LEU A 31 7.00 -11.63 -21.27
C LEU A 31 7.29 -12.33 -19.93
N ARG A 32 8.37 -11.96 -19.24
CA ARG A 32 8.65 -12.47 -17.89
C ARG A 32 7.55 -12.08 -16.90
N LEU A 33 7.13 -10.81 -16.87
CA LEU A 33 6.03 -10.36 -16.03
C LEU A 33 4.74 -11.11 -16.33
N TRP A 34 4.40 -11.28 -17.59
CA TRP A 34 3.24 -12.02 -18.03
C TRP A 34 3.29 -13.50 -17.60
N ALA A 35 4.42 -14.19 -17.85
CA ALA A 35 4.60 -15.58 -17.47
C ALA A 35 4.50 -15.78 -15.94
N LEU A 36 5.18 -14.95 -15.15
CA LEU A 36 5.12 -14.99 -13.69
C LEU A 36 3.71 -14.74 -13.17
N SER A 37 3.02 -13.76 -13.73
CA SER A 37 1.63 -13.45 -13.35
C SER A 37 0.67 -14.60 -13.68
N LEU A 38 0.87 -15.25 -14.82
CA LEU A 38 0.11 -16.45 -15.18
C LEU A 38 0.41 -17.63 -14.26
N PHE A 39 1.67 -17.92 -13.98
CA PHE A 39 2.04 -19.05 -13.13
C PHE A 39 1.47 -18.86 -11.71
N VAL A 40 1.62 -17.68 -11.12
CA VAL A 40 1.05 -17.39 -9.80
C VAL A 40 -0.48 -17.40 -9.84
N GLY A 41 -1.11 -16.68 -10.75
CA GLY A 41 -2.57 -16.56 -10.82
C GLY A 41 -3.27 -17.88 -11.13
N LEU A 42 -2.74 -18.66 -12.08
CA LEU A 42 -3.33 -19.96 -12.44
C LEU A 42 -3.08 -21.01 -11.35
N SER A 43 -1.91 -21.02 -10.71
CA SER A 43 -1.63 -21.88 -9.56
C SER A 43 -2.59 -21.56 -8.40
N ALA A 44 -2.74 -20.30 -8.06
CA ALA A 44 -3.65 -19.85 -7.00
C ALA A 44 -5.11 -20.27 -7.29
N ALA A 45 -5.59 -20.02 -8.51
CA ALA A 45 -6.94 -20.39 -8.91
C ALA A 45 -7.17 -21.92 -8.91
N ARG A 46 -6.14 -22.68 -9.29
CA ARG A 46 -6.22 -24.12 -9.29
C ARG A 46 -6.22 -24.71 -7.88
N LEU A 47 -5.35 -24.20 -7.01
CA LEU A 47 -5.33 -24.56 -5.58
C LEU A 47 -6.65 -24.21 -4.90
N ALA A 48 -7.16 -22.99 -5.11
CA ALA A 48 -8.44 -22.58 -4.54
C ALA A 48 -9.59 -23.51 -4.95
N ARG A 49 -9.65 -23.89 -6.22
CA ARG A 49 -10.69 -24.82 -6.71
C ARG A 49 -10.50 -26.25 -6.25
N HIS A 50 -9.25 -26.71 -6.12
CA HIS A 50 -8.95 -28.04 -5.63
C HIS A 50 -9.35 -28.22 -4.18
N VAL A 51 -9.01 -27.25 -3.32
CA VAL A 51 -9.27 -27.32 -1.88
C VAL A 51 -10.73 -26.97 -1.55
N TRP A 52 -11.34 -26.04 -2.30
CA TRP A 52 -12.72 -25.56 -2.08
C TRP A 52 -13.57 -25.64 -3.36
N PRO A 53 -13.92 -26.82 -3.87
CA PRO A 53 -14.61 -26.98 -5.15
C PRO A 53 -16.01 -26.36 -5.19
N ALA A 54 -16.68 -26.27 -4.04
CA ALA A 54 -18.04 -25.72 -3.90
C ALA A 54 -18.07 -24.21 -3.54
N SER A 55 -16.96 -23.47 -3.70
CA SER A 55 -16.93 -22.03 -3.40
C SER A 55 -17.82 -21.24 -4.37
N ASP A 56 -18.57 -20.27 -3.83
CA ASP A 56 -19.23 -19.27 -4.66
C ASP A 56 -18.22 -18.33 -5.35
N GLY A 57 -18.71 -17.45 -6.23
CA GLY A 57 -17.85 -16.59 -7.03
C GLY A 57 -17.00 -15.62 -6.18
N VAL A 58 -17.54 -15.08 -5.10
CA VAL A 58 -16.84 -14.14 -4.19
C VAL A 58 -15.80 -14.87 -3.36
N ASP A 59 -16.20 -15.97 -2.75
CA ASP A 59 -15.31 -16.81 -1.95
C ASP A 59 -14.13 -17.33 -2.79
N ALA A 60 -14.42 -17.82 -4.01
CA ALA A 60 -13.39 -18.32 -4.93
C ALA A 60 -12.41 -17.21 -5.35
N ALA A 61 -12.89 -16.00 -5.59
CA ALA A 61 -12.07 -14.87 -5.97
C ALA A 61 -11.19 -14.40 -4.80
N LEU A 62 -11.75 -14.27 -3.58
CA LEU A 62 -10.99 -13.90 -2.38
C LEU A 62 -9.91 -14.93 -2.07
N ARG A 63 -10.21 -16.24 -2.13
CA ARG A 63 -9.22 -17.32 -1.93
C ARG A 63 -8.13 -17.26 -2.98
N THR A 64 -8.50 -17.13 -4.27
CA THR A 64 -7.53 -17.04 -5.36
C THR A 64 -6.58 -15.87 -5.16
N ALA A 65 -7.08 -14.69 -4.86
CA ALA A 65 -6.25 -13.50 -4.66
C ALA A 65 -5.35 -13.64 -3.42
N THR A 66 -5.87 -14.16 -2.30
CA THR A 66 -5.10 -14.39 -1.09
C THR A 66 -3.98 -15.42 -1.32
N ILE A 67 -4.26 -16.54 -2.02
CA ILE A 67 -3.25 -17.53 -2.36
C ILE A 67 -2.21 -16.95 -3.34
N ALA A 68 -2.63 -16.13 -4.31
CA ALA A 68 -1.69 -15.48 -5.23
C ALA A 68 -0.72 -14.55 -4.49
N PHE A 69 -1.23 -13.76 -3.54
CA PHE A 69 -0.38 -12.92 -2.70
C PHE A 69 0.54 -13.76 -1.80
N ALA A 70 0.03 -14.84 -1.20
CA ALA A 70 0.84 -15.77 -0.41
C ALA A 70 1.98 -16.40 -1.24
N LEU A 71 1.71 -16.80 -2.48
CA LEU A 71 2.73 -17.34 -3.38
C LEU A 71 3.79 -16.28 -3.75
N ALA A 72 3.38 -15.04 -4.03
CA ALA A 72 4.31 -13.94 -4.31
C ALA A 72 5.24 -13.68 -3.11
N VAL A 73 4.68 -13.58 -1.90
CA VAL A 73 5.44 -13.39 -0.66
C VAL A 73 6.37 -14.57 -0.38
N ALA A 74 5.87 -15.81 -0.48
CA ALA A 74 6.66 -17.02 -0.22
C ALA A 74 7.86 -17.13 -1.18
N GLY A 75 7.67 -16.83 -2.47
CA GLY A 75 8.77 -16.81 -3.44
C GLY A 75 9.83 -15.77 -3.10
N GLY A 76 9.43 -14.55 -2.73
CA GLY A 76 10.34 -13.51 -2.28
C GLY A 76 11.10 -13.90 -1.01
N MET A 77 10.43 -14.49 -0.02
CA MET A 77 11.06 -14.99 1.21
C MET A 77 12.07 -16.09 0.94
N ILE A 78 11.69 -17.13 0.18
CA ILE A 78 12.53 -18.30 -0.09
C ILE A 78 13.73 -17.88 -0.92
N LEU A 79 13.51 -17.26 -2.07
CA LEU A 79 14.59 -16.89 -2.99
C LEU A 79 15.49 -15.80 -2.40
N GLY A 80 14.90 -14.86 -1.65
CA GLY A 80 15.67 -13.84 -0.96
C GLY A 80 16.54 -14.36 0.17
N SER A 81 16.08 -15.37 0.89
CA SER A 81 16.89 -16.05 1.94
C SER A 81 18.01 -16.87 1.35
N LEU A 82 17.82 -17.41 0.12
CA LEU A 82 18.84 -18.17 -0.61
C LEU A 82 19.84 -17.28 -1.38
N GLY A 83 19.62 -15.99 -1.48
CA GLY A 83 20.46 -15.09 -2.26
C GLY A 83 20.20 -15.18 -3.78
N TRP A 84 18.97 -15.52 -4.18
CA TRP A 84 18.59 -15.78 -5.58
C TRP A 84 17.56 -14.79 -6.13
N LEU A 85 17.63 -13.52 -5.71
CA LEU A 85 16.72 -12.46 -6.18
C LEU A 85 17.12 -11.94 -7.55
N ALA A 86 16.88 -12.75 -8.59
CA ALA A 86 17.13 -12.41 -9.98
C ALA A 86 16.01 -12.95 -10.88
N PRO A 87 15.82 -12.42 -12.11
CA PRO A 87 14.72 -12.84 -12.99
C PRO A 87 14.70 -14.34 -13.32
N ALA A 88 15.86 -14.95 -13.61
CA ALA A 88 15.94 -16.36 -13.99
C ALA A 88 15.57 -17.32 -12.83
N PRO A 89 16.11 -17.20 -11.60
CA PRO A 89 15.67 -17.99 -10.46
C PRO A 89 14.18 -17.81 -10.14
N PHE A 90 13.65 -16.57 -10.26
CA PHE A 90 12.22 -16.33 -10.06
C PHE A 90 11.37 -17.09 -11.08
N LEU A 91 11.69 -16.99 -12.36
CA LEU A 91 10.96 -17.69 -13.41
C LEU A 91 11.03 -19.21 -13.21
N PHE A 92 12.20 -19.74 -12.89
CA PHE A 92 12.38 -21.16 -12.59
C PHE A 92 11.53 -21.62 -11.41
N PHE A 93 11.60 -20.90 -10.27
CA PHE A 93 10.84 -21.21 -9.07
C PHE A 93 9.34 -21.29 -9.35
N TYR A 94 8.76 -20.26 -10.00
CA TYR A 94 7.33 -20.24 -10.28
C TYR A 94 6.92 -21.23 -11.37
N THR A 95 7.81 -21.59 -12.30
CA THR A 95 7.59 -22.69 -13.25
C THR A 95 7.46 -24.02 -12.49
N VAL A 96 8.37 -24.28 -11.54
CA VAL A 96 8.32 -25.49 -10.69
C VAL A 96 7.05 -25.50 -9.84
N VAL A 97 6.71 -24.38 -9.19
CA VAL A 97 5.47 -24.26 -8.39
C VAL A 97 4.25 -24.51 -9.28
N PHE A 98 4.19 -23.90 -10.45
CA PHE A 98 3.08 -24.09 -11.39
C PHE A 98 2.98 -25.56 -11.83
N GLY A 99 4.09 -26.18 -12.22
CA GLY A 99 4.15 -27.59 -12.58
C GLY A 99 3.69 -28.50 -11.44
N ALA A 100 4.23 -28.29 -10.22
CA ALA A 100 3.84 -29.05 -9.04
C ALA A 100 2.35 -28.95 -8.74
N VAL A 101 1.81 -27.72 -8.73
CA VAL A 101 0.37 -27.50 -8.55
C VAL A 101 -0.44 -28.19 -9.62
N TRP A 102 0.02 -28.12 -10.89
CA TRP A 102 -0.71 -28.71 -12.01
C TRP A 102 -0.75 -30.23 -11.94
N PHE A 103 0.32 -30.88 -11.55
CA PHE A 103 0.38 -32.34 -11.46
C PHE A 103 -0.22 -32.91 -10.17
N LEU A 104 -0.07 -32.21 -9.04
CA LEU A 104 -0.55 -32.67 -7.73
C LEU A 104 -2.03 -32.42 -7.49
N THR A 105 -2.65 -31.49 -8.25
CA THR A 105 -4.07 -31.16 -8.04
C THR A 105 -4.94 -31.67 -9.22
N ARG A 106 -6.10 -32.23 -8.88
CA ARG A 106 -7.08 -32.63 -9.91
C ARG A 106 -7.89 -31.42 -10.39
N PRO A 107 -8.28 -31.36 -11.67
CA PRO A 107 -9.21 -30.36 -12.13
C PRO A 107 -10.56 -30.57 -11.42
N ALA A 108 -11.01 -29.56 -10.65
CA ALA A 108 -12.35 -29.59 -10.08
C ALA A 108 -13.38 -29.34 -11.18
N THR A 109 -14.48 -30.10 -11.17
CA THR A 109 -15.67 -29.79 -11.96
C THR A 109 -16.15 -28.38 -11.60
N PRO A 110 -16.42 -27.51 -12.58
CA PRO A 110 -16.95 -26.18 -12.29
C PRO A 110 -18.25 -26.32 -11.49
N ALA A 111 -18.35 -25.60 -10.38
CA ALA A 111 -19.66 -25.44 -9.74
C ALA A 111 -20.66 -24.85 -10.77
N PRO A 112 -21.92 -25.27 -10.78
CA PRO A 112 -22.90 -24.70 -11.66
C PRO A 112 -22.89 -23.18 -11.53
N ALA A 113 -22.86 -22.47 -12.66
CA ALA A 113 -22.86 -21.02 -12.68
C ALA A 113 -24.12 -20.55 -11.91
N GLY A 114 -23.90 -19.92 -10.78
CA GLY A 114 -24.98 -19.32 -10.00
C GLY A 114 -25.79 -18.37 -10.89
N VAL A 115 -27.07 -18.25 -10.64
CA VAL A 115 -27.95 -17.29 -11.32
C VAL A 115 -27.25 -15.93 -11.29
N GLY A 116 -27.03 -15.36 -12.48
CA GLY A 116 -26.25 -14.13 -12.63
C GLY A 116 -26.77 -13.04 -11.70
N ALA A 117 -25.95 -12.62 -10.75
CA ALA A 117 -26.31 -11.53 -9.85
C ALA A 117 -26.49 -10.25 -10.68
N SER A 118 -27.64 -9.60 -10.53
CA SER A 118 -27.81 -8.26 -11.08
C SER A 118 -27.14 -7.28 -10.16
N PHE A 119 -26.22 -6.48 -10.70
CA PHE A 119 -25.55 -5.40 -9.97
C PHE A 119 -26.14 -4.05 -10.41
N SER A 120 -26.07 -3.06 -9.54
CA SER A 120 -26.37 -1.69 -9.93
C SER A 120 -25.39 -1.21 -11.01
N PRO A 121 -25.86 -0.83 -12.21
CA PRO A 121 -24.98 -0.37 -13.28
C PRO A 121 -24.19 0.88 -12.91
N SER A 122 -24.79 1.79 -12.14
CA SER A 122 -24.12 3.02 -11.68
C SER A 122 -22.95 2.71 -10.74
N ALA A 123 -23.13 1.80 -9.76
CA ALA A 123 -22.06 1.41 -8.85
C ALA A 123 -20.91 0.72 -9.59
N ILE A 124 -21.20 -0.21 -10.49
CA ILE A 124 -20.18 -0.86 -11.32
C ILE A 124 -19.48 0.14 -12.23
N GLY A 125 -20.23 1.04 -12.87
CA GLY A 125 -19.66 2.07 -13.73
C GLY A 125 -18.67 2.96 -13.00
N VAL A 126 -18.99 3.38 -11.78
CA VAL A 126 -18.09 4.17 -10.93
C VAL A 126 -16.86 3.38 -10.50
N ILE A 127 -17.01 2.13 -10.04
CA ILE A 127 -15.88 1.28 -9.65
C ILE A 127 -14.90 1.14 -10.82
N VAL A 128 -15.40 0.87 -12.02
CA VAL A 128 -14.55 0.69 -13.21
C VAL A 128 -13.90 2.02 -13.62
N ALA A 129 -14.63 3.13 -13.57
CA ALA A 129 -14.07 4.44 -13.86
C ALA A 129 -12.93 4.81 -12.90
N MET A 130 -13.13 4.57 -11.60
CA MET A 130 -12.09 4.82 -10.59
C MET A 130 -10.88 3.90 -10.77
N LEU A 131 -11.11 2.62 -11.10
CA LEU A 131 -10.02 1.71 -11.40
C LEU A 131 -9.17 2.20 -12.58
N VAL A 132 -9.82 2.63 -13.66
CA VAL A 132 -9.12 3.19 -14.83
C VAL A 132 -8.32 4.43 -14.45
N LEU A 133 -8.91 5.34 -13.67
CA LEU A 133 -8.22 6.54 -13.20
C LEU A 133 -6.99 6.21 -12.34
N VAL A 134 -7.14 5.34 -11.33
CA VAL A 134 -6.04 4.93 -10.44
C VAL A 134 -4.90 4.28 -11.23
N VAL A 135 -5.23 3.38 -12.18
CA VAL A 135 -4.23 2.74 -13.05
C VAL A 135 -3.53 3.78 -13.92
N ALA A 136 -4.30 4.66 -14.57
CA ALA A 136 -3.73 5.71 -15.43
C ALA A 136 -2.73 6.57 -14.68
N MET A 137 -3.08 6.99 -13.47
CA MET A 137 -2.22 7.83 -12.64
C MET A 137 -0.96 7.13 -12.18
N GLY A 138 -1.10 5.95 -11.59
CA GLY A 138 0.06 5.18 -11.13
C GLY A 138 1.02 4.86 -12.29
N MET A 139 0.50 4.64 -13.52
CA MET A 139 1.34 4.31 -14.67
C MET A 139 2.00 5.53 -15.33
N THR A 140 1.33 6.69 -15.32
CA THR A 140 1.83 7.88 -16.04
C THR A 140 2.81 8.72 -15.22
N HIS A 141 2.82 8.57 -13.91
CA HIS A 141 3.68 9.36 -13.03
C HIS A 141 4.64 8.45 -12.24
N PRO A 142 5.91 8.85 -12.10
CA PRO A 142 6.83 8.17 -11.19
C PRO A 142 6.31 8.29 -9.74
N PRO A 143 6.68 7.36 -8.86
CA PRO A 143 6.33 7.45 -7.45
C PRO A 143 6.86 8.74 -6.81
N GLN A 144 6.01 9.44 -6.07
CA GLN A 144 6.35 10.71 -5.42
C GLN A 144 6.12 10.70 -3.91
N ALA A 145 5.37 9.71 -3.40
CA ALA A 145 5.10 9.60 -1.98
C ALA A 145 6.41 9.32 -1.22
N TYR A 146 6.62 10.06 -0.13
CA TYR A 146 7.81 9.96 0.71
C TYR A 146 8.10 8.51 1.14
N ASP A 147 7.12 7.81 1.70
CA ASP A 147 7.27 6.42 2.15
C ASP A 147 7.62 5.47 0.99
N SER A 148 7.06 5.72 -0.20
CA SER A 148 7.40 4.94 -1.40
C SER A 148 8.87 5.06 -1.77
N LEU A 149 9.45 6.26 -1.69
CA LEU A 149 10.83 6.56 -2.09
C LEU A 149 11.85 6.28 -0.97
N ASN A 150 11.42 6.36 0.29
CA ASN A 150 12.26 6.11 1.44
C ASN A 150 12.49 4.60 1.68
N TYR A 151 11.41 3.76 1.67
CA TYR A 151 11.56 2.36 2.01
C TYR A 151 10.71 1.38 1.17
N HIS A 152 9.47 1.70 0.75
CA HIS A 152 8.62 0.71 0.09
C HIS A 152 9.14 0.25 -1.27
N LEU A 153 9.79 1.11 -2.06
CA LEU A 153 10.46 0.75 -3.30
C LEU A 153 11.98 0.64 -3.14
N TYR A 154 12.55 1.41 -2.20
CA TYR A 154 13.98 1.38 -1.93
C TYR A 154 14.46 0.02 -1.44
N PHE A 155 13.74 -0.62 -0.52
CA PHE A 155 14.13 -1.94 -0.03
C PHE A 155 14.09 -3.01 -1.11
N PRO A 156 13.01 -3.16 -1.89
CA PRO A 156 13.01 -4.06 -3.04
C PRO A 156 14.15 -3.81 -4.02
N ALA A 157 14.42 -2.54 -4.38
CA ALA A 157 15.53 -2.20 -5.27
C ALA A 157 16.90 -2.61 -4.70
N ARG A 158 17.11 -2.38 -3.39
CA ARG A 158 18.31 -2.83 -2.68
C ARG A 158 18.44 -4.35 -2.65
N TRP A 159 17.36 -5.07 -2.37
CA TRP A 159 17.38 -6.54 -2.37
C TRP A 159 17.65 -7.11 -3.76
N ILE A 160 17.12 -6.50 -4.83
CA ILE A 160 17.46 -6.86 -6.21
C ILE A 160 18.96 -6.64 -6.46
N GLN A 161 19.49 -5.48 -6.07
CA GLN A 161 20.90 -5.14 -6.22
C GLN A 161 21.81 -6.10 -5.45
N ASP A 162 21.43 -6.47 -4.21
CA ASP A 162 22.23 -7.34 -3.34
C ASP A 162 21.96 -8.85 -3.60
N GLY A 163 20.95 -9.16 -4.41
CA GLY A 163 20.52 -10.53 -4.74
C GLY A 163 19.86 -11.28 -3.58
N ARG A 164 19.65 -10.65 -2.41
CA ARG A 164 19.18 -11.29 -1.18
C ARG A 164 18.38 -10.34 -0.29
N LEU A 165 17.57 -10.92 0.61
CA LEU A 165 16.91 -10.16 1.67
C LEU A 165 17.94 -9.78 2.76
N SER A 166 17.91 -8.52 3.14
CA SER A 166 18.71 -7.98 4.24
C SER A 166 17.97 -6.83 4.92
N ILE A 167 18.38 -6.50 6.15
CA ILE A 167 17.97 -5.25 6.79
C ILE A 167 18.76 -4.13 6.14
N ILE A 168 18.06 -3.14 5.59
CA ILE A 168 18.67 -2.00 4.91
C ILE A 168 18.77 -0.84 5.89
N PRO A 169 19.97 -0.27 6.11
CA PRO A 169 20.14 0.93 6.92
C PRO A 169 19.39 2.14 6.34
N THR A 170 18.76 2.92 7.22
CA THR A 170 18.10 4.20 6.89
C THR A 170 18.68 5.32 7.77
N PRO A 171 19.94 5.71 7.55
CA PRO A 171 20.70 6.55 8.50
C PRO A 171 20.19 7.99 8.63
N PHE A 172 19.41 8.47 7.68
CA PHE A 172 18.85 9.83 7.65
C PHE A 172 17.34 9.85 7.87
N GLY A 173 16.75 8.76 8.33
CA GLY A 173 15.33 8.66 8.57
C GLY A 173 15.02 7.85 9.81
N ASP A 174 13.74 7.53 9.96
CA ASP A 174 13.28 6.60 10.98
C ASP A 174 13.82 5.18 10.71
N GLU A 175 14.28 4.51 11.75
CA GLU A 175 14.75 3.13 11.64
C GLU A 175 13.61 2.10 11.65
N ALA A 176 12.40 2.50 12.05
CA ALA A 176 11.26 1.59 12.14
C ALA A 176 10.94 0.84 10.83
N PRO A 177 10.99 1.48 9.65
CA PRO A 177 10.76 0.79 8.38
C PRO A 177 11.70 -0.40 8.14
N ALA A 178 12.98 -0.30 8.53
CA ALA A 178 13.98 -1.35 8.32
C ALA A 178 13.65 -2.67 9.07
N TYR A 179 12.95 -2.56 10.18
CA TYR A 179 12.56 -3.68 11.03
C TYR A 179 11.08 -4.05 10.89
N ALA A 180 10.31 -3.29 10.16
CA ALA A 180 8.90 -3.62 9.90
C ALA A 180 8.75 -4.98 9.21
N PRO A 181 7.62 -5.68 9.41
CA PRO A 181 7.24 -6.79 8.55
C PRO A 181 7.09 -6.33 7.10
N VAL A 182 7.54 -7.10 6.11
CA VAL A 182 7.76 -6.64 4.73
C VAL A 182 7.02 -7.44 3.65
N ASN A 183 5.88 -8.07 3.98
CA ASN A 183 5.11 -8.81 2.97
C ASN A 183 4.64 -7.92 1.81
N GLY A 184 4.35 -6.64 2.07
CA GLY A 184 3.98 -5.68 1.05
C GLY A 184 5.14 -5.36 0.11
N GLU A 185 6.32 -5.13 0.67
CA GLU A 185 7.56 -4.88 -0.07
C GLU A 185 8.00 -6.11 -0.88
N LEU A 186 7.76 -7.33 -0.38
CA LEU A 186 7.99 -8.55 -1.15
C LEU A 186 7.06 -8.68 -2.35
N PHE A 187 5.84 -8.15 -2.26
CA PHE A 187 4.97 -8.07 -3.41
C PHE A 187 5.47 -7.03 -4.44
N PHE A 188 5.96 -5.87 -4.00
CA PHE A 188 6.63 -4.93 -4.89
C PHE A 188 7.89 -5.54 -5.51
N LEU A 189 8.72 -6.23 -4.74
CA LEU A 189 9.85 -6.99 -5.24
C LEU A 189 9.45 -7.94 -6.37
N TRP A 190 8.35 -8.68 -6.17
CA TRP A 190 7.82 -9.62 -7.17
C TRP A 190 7.41 -8.90 -8.47
N LEU A 191 6.87 -7.68 -8.40
CA LEU A 191 6.53 -6.85 -9.56
C LEU A 191 7.77 -6.22 -10.23
N MET A 192 8.81 -5.88 -9.46
CA MET A 192 9.99 -5.17 -9.93
C MET A 192 11.02 -6.09 -10.60
N ILE A 193 11.21 -7.31 -10.11
CA ILE A 193 12.21 -8.26 -10.64
C ILE A 193 12.05 -8.53 -12.15
N PRO A 194 10.86 -8.88 -12.68
CA PRO A 194 10.72 -9.22 -14.10
C PRO A 194 11.00 -8.04 -15.04
N LEU A 195 10.61 -6.82 -14.61
CA LEU A 195 10.79 -5.60 -15.41
C LEU A 195 12.15 -4.94 -15.18
N HIS A 196 12.85 -5.30 -14.11
CA HIS A 196 14.02 -4.58 -13.61
C HIS A 196 13.74 -3.07 -13.51
N GLY A 197 12.63 -2.73 -12.86
CA GLY A 197 12.12 -1.36 -12.71
C GLY A 197 10.79 -1.32 -11.98
N ASP A 198 10.28 -0.14 -11.70
CA ASP A 198 9.12 0.09 -10.84
C ASP A 198 7.77 0.18 -11.56
N LEU A 199 7.73 0.11 -12.89
CA LEU A 199 6.53 0.38 -13.69
C LEU A 199 5.29 -0.39 -13.20
N ALA A 200 5.42 -1.70 -12.93
CA ALA A 200 4.32 -2.50 -12.38
C ALA A 200 4.08 -2.23 -10.88
N ALA A 201 5.13 -1.87 -10.14
CA ALA A 201 5.03 -1.56 -8.72
C ALA A 201 4.28 -0.24 -8.45
N ARG A 202 4.31 0.72 -9.39
CA ARG A 202 3.53 1.98 -9.33
C ARG A 202 2.03 1.74 -9.15
N ILE A 203 1.51 0.64 -9.69
CA ILE A 203 0.12 0.20 -9.55
C ILE A 203 0.00 -1.04 -8.64
N GLY A 204 1.01 -1.32 -7.85
CA GLY A 204 1.08 -2.53 -7.03
C GLY A 204 0.00 -2.61 -5.95
N GLN A 205 -0.60 -1.49 -5.54
CA GLN A 205 -1.73 -1.50 -4.61
C GLN A 205 -3.10 -1.71 -5.30
N VAL A 206 -3.19 -1.62 -6.63
CA VAL A 206 -4.47 -1.82 -7.36
C VAL A 206 -5.12 -3.18 -7.11
N PRO A 207 -4.39 -4.32 -7.10
CA PRO A 207 -4.98 -5.60 -6.72
C PRO A 207 -5.62 -5.60 -5.32
N PHE A 208 -5.00 -4.90 -4.36
CA PHE A 208 -5.50 -4.79 -2.99
C PHE A 208 -6.66 -3.81 -2.86
N TYR A 209 -6.69 -2.76 -3.67
CA TYR A 209 -7.83 -1.87 -3.84
C TYR A 209 -9.08 -2.67 -4.22
N LEU A 210 -8.99 -3.51 -5.24
CA LEU A 210 -10.08 -4.38 -5.66
C LEU A 210 -10.40 -5.48 -4.63
N LEU A 211 -9.37 -6.04 -3.99
CA LEU A 211 -9.52 -7.09 -2.98
C LEU A 211 -10.26 -6.59 -1.74
N ALA A 212 -9.96 -5.37 -1.27
CA ALA A 212 -10.68 -4.72 -0.19
C ALA A 212 -12.17 -4.51 -0.55
N GLY A 213 -12.45 -4.02 -1.75
CA GLY A 213 -13.81 -3.88 -2.26
C GLY A 213 -14.56 -5.21 -2.31
N LEU A 214 -13.90 -6.26 -2.78
CA LEU A 214 -14.50 -7.60 -2.87
C LEU A 214 -14.76 -8.20 -1.47
N ALA A 215 -13.85 -7.99 -0.50
CA ALA A 215 -14.05 -8.42 0.88
C ALA A 215 -15.24 -7.70 1.52
N LEU A 216 -15.37 -6.38 1.31
CA LEU A 216 -16.51 -5.59 1.79
C LEU A 216 -17.83 -6.03 1.16
N TYR A 217 -17.83 -6.30 -0.15
CA TYR A 217 -18.99 -6.87 -0.82
C TYR A 217 -19.38 -8.22 -0.19
N GLY A 218 -18.40 -9.10 0.01
CA GLY A 218 -18.61 -10.41 0.64
C GLY A 218 -19.15 -10.28 2.08
N LEU A 219 -18.64 -9.37 2.88
CA LEU A 219 -19.14 -9.09 4.24
C LEU A 219 -20.59 -8.56 4.20
N ALA A 220 -20.91 -7.61 3.32
CA ALA A 220 -22.28 -7.13 3.15
C ALA A 220 -23.25 -8.25 2.75
N ARG A 221 -22.82 -9.16 1.87
CA ARG A 221 -23.62 -10.34 1.48
C ARG A 221 -23.84 -11.30 2.67
N ARG A 222 -22.83 -11.49 3.53
CA ARG A 222 -22.99 -12.32 4.74
C ARG A 222 -23.93 -11.71 5.77
N LEU A 223 -24.04 -10.39 5.81
CA LEU A 223 -25.05 -9.69 6.60
C LEU A 223 -26.48 -9.83 5.99
N GLY A 224 -26.60 -10.42 4.82
CA GLY A 224 -27.87 -10.65 4.12
C GLY A 224 -28.31 -9.51 3.20
N ALA A 225 -27.40 -8.66 2.77
CA ALA A 225 -27.68 -7.67 1.73
C ALA A 225 -27.93 -8.36 0.37
N LYS A 226 -28.82 -7.83 -0.44
CA LYS A 226 -29.00 -8.30 -1.81
C LYS A 226 -27.80 -7.91 -2.68
N PRO A 227 -27.48 -8.66 -3.76
CA PRO A 227 -26.34 -8.34 -4.63
C PRO A 227 -26.34 -6.90 -5.15
N GLU A 228 -27.50 -6.42 -5.61
CA GLU A 228 -27.70 -5.07 -6.15
C GLU A 228 -27.52 -3.95 -5.10
N HIS A 229 -27.64 -4.27 -3.82
CA HIS A 229 -27.47 -3.34 -2.72
C HIS A 229 -26.06 -3.44 -2.11
N ALA A 230 -25.53 -4.65 -1.98
CA ALA A 230 -24.21 -4.92 -1.40
C ALA A 230 -23.07 -4.21 -2.15
N ILE A 231 -23.24 -3.99 -3.47
CA ILE A 231 -22.23 -3.36 -4.33
C ILE A 231 -21.97 -1.88 -3.98
N TYR A 232 -22.88 -1.21 -3.29
CA TYR A 232 -22.69 0.19 -2.91
C TYR A 232 -21.64 0.36 -1.80
N THR A 233 -21.48 -0.62 -0.91
CA THR A 233 -20.43 -0.58 0.10
C THR A 233 -19.03 -0.45 -0.52
N PRO A 234 -18.59 -1.38 -1.41
CA PRO A 234 -17.31 -1.19 -2.10
C PRO A 234 -17.29 0.05 -3.00
N ALA A 235 -18.41 0.40 -3.68
CA ALA A 235 -18.42 1.57 -4.55
C ALA A 235 -18.07 2.85 -3.80
N PHE A 236 -18.65 3.09 -2.62
CA PHE A 236 -18.32 4.25 -1.79
C PHE A 236 -16.94 4.14 -1.14
N PHE A 237 -16.52 2.96 -0.70
CA PHE A 237 -15.18 2.74 -0.16
C PHE A 237 -14.09 3.07 -1.18
N LEU A 238 -14.25 2.57 -2.41
CA LEU A 238 -13.29 2.78 -3.48
C LEU A 238 -13.28 4.23 -4.03
N LEU A 239 -14.27 5.05 -3.65
CA LEU A 239 -14.31 6.49 -3.93
C LEU A 239 -13.65 7.33 -2.84
N ALA A 240 -13.43 6.78 -1.65
CA ALA A 240 -12.82 7.55 -0.57
C ALA A 240 -11.45 8.06 -0.99
N LYS A 241 -11.22 9.39 -0.92
CA LYS A 241 -9.98 10.01 -1.38
C LYS A 241 -8.73 9.35 -0.79
N PRO A 242 -8.64 9.09 0.54
CA PRO A 242 -7.46 8.43 1.10
C PRO A 242 -7.22 7.02 0.54
N VAL A 243 -8.27 6.29 0.16
CA VAL A 243 -8.17 4.95 -0.45
C VAL A 243 -7.67 5.05 -1.88
N VAL A 244 -8.14 6.05 -2.64
CA VAL A 244 -7.70 6.33 -4.01
C VAL A 244 -6.23 6.77 -4.03
N ASP A 245 -5.85 7.69 -3.14
CA ASP A 245 -4.47 8.19 -3.02
C ASP A 245 -3.50 7.03 -2.73
N GLN A 246 -3.87 6.11 -1.84
CA GLN A 246 -3.07 4.91 -1.58
C GLN A 246 -3.00 3.98 -2.80
N ALA A 247 -4.10 3.76 -3.49
CA ALA A 247 -4.17 2.85 -4.63
C ALA A 247 -3.31 3.32 -5.82
N ALA A 248 -3.14 4.64 -5.99
CA ALA A 248 -2.34 5.26 -7.04
C ALA A 248 -0.83 5.34 -6.71
N GLY A 249 -0.41 4.87 -5.55
CA GLY A 249 0.98 4.92 -5.07
C GLY A 249 1.56 3.56 -4.75
N ALA A 250 2.86 3.54 -4.43
CA ALA A 250 3.59 2.33 -4.04
C ALA A 250 3.78 2.22 -2.51
N ASN A 251 2.73 2.53 -1.75
CA ASN A 251 2.70 2.34 -0.30
C ASN A 251 2.14 0.94 0.04
N VAL A 252 2.11 0.56 1.33
CA VAL A 252 1.56 -0.74 1.77
C VAL A 252 0.33 -0.63 2.68
N ASP A 253 -0.15 0.59 2.94
CA ASP A 253 -1.27 0.79 3.84
C ASP A 253 -2.56 0.15 3.34
N LEU A 254 -2.82 0.23 2.02
CA LEU A 254 -3.97 -0.44 1.41
C LEU A 254 -3.80 -1.96 1.33
N VAL A 255 -2.55 -2.47 1.19
CA VAL A 255 -2.24 -3.90 1.33
C VAL A 255 -2.65 -4.37 2.72
N CYS A 256 -2.21 -3.66 3.76
CA CYS A 256 -2.53 -3.95 5.15
C CYS A 256 -4.05 -3.89 5.41
N ALA A 257 -4.72 -2.82 4.99
CA ALA A 257 -6.17 -2.65 5.15
C ALA A 257 -6.98 -3.73 4.42
N SER A 258 -6.61 -4.08 3.19
CA SER A 258 -7.28 -5.13 2.43
C SER A 258 -7.14 -6.48 3.11
N MET A 259 -5.93 -6.82 3.59
CA MET A 259 -5.69 -8.07 4.29
C MET A 259 -6.38 -8.15 5.65
N PHE A 260 -6.59 -7.01 6.33
CA PHE A 260 -7.47 -6.94 7.50
C PHE A 260 -8.91 -7.35 7.15
N LEU A 261 -9.50 -6.76 6.10
CA LEU A 261 -10.86 -7.04 5.66
C LEU A 261 -11.03 -8.48 5.18
N VAL A 262 -10.04 -9.00 4.45
CA VAL A 262 -10.00 -10.41 3.99
C VAL A 262 -9.89 -11.36 5.16
N SER A 263 -9.03 -11.05 6.15
CA SER A 263 -8.89 -11.85 7.38
C SER A 263 -10.21 -11.88 8.14
N LEU A 264 -10.87 -10.74 8.30
CA LEU A 264 -12.17 -10.65 8.95
C LEU A 264 -13.23 -11.49 8.21
N PHE A 265 -13.26 -11.41 6.87
CA PHE A 265 -14.16 -12.22 6.05
C PHE A 265 -13.95 -13.72 6.27
N PHE A 266 -12.69 -14.20 6.26
CA PHE A 266 -12.41 -15.62 6.42
C PHE A 266 -12.58 -16.10 7.85
N ILE A 267 -12.32 -15.28 8.87
CA ILE A 267 -12.62 -15.62 10.27
C ILE A 267 -14.13 -15.77 10.47
N VAL A 268 -14.93 -14.81 9.99
CA VAL A 268 -16.39 -14.88 10.05
C VAL A 268 -16.89 -16.15 9.33
N ARG A 269 -16.29 -16.49 8.19
CA ARG A 269 -16.63 -17.70 7.47
C ARG A 269 -16.24 -18.97 8.24
N ALA A 270 -14.99 -19.04 8.72
CA ALA A 270 -14.48 -20.21 9.42
C ALA A 270 -15.25 -20.50 10.73
N THR A 271 -15.70 -19.42 11.40
CA THR A 271 -16.55 -19.57 12.61
C THR A 271 -17.95 -20.07 12.27
N ASP A 272 -18.48 -19.84 11.07
CA ASP A 272 -19.78 -20.37 10.63
C ASP A 272 -19.67 -21.82 10.16
N THR A 273 -18.68 -22.15 9.36
CA THR A 273 -18.54 -23.48 8.75
C THR A 273 -17.86 -24.49 9.69
N ASP A 274 -17.02 -24.01 10.58
CA ASP A 274 -16.09 -24.78 11.40
C ASP A 274 -15.29 -25.83 10.58
N ASP A 275 -14.96 -25.49 9.32
CA ASP A 275 -14.17 -26.35 8.42
C ASP A 275 -12.69 -26.05 8.60
N THR A 276 -11.87 -27.08 8.74
CA THR A 276 -10.40 -27.01 8.87
C THR A 276 -9.75 -26.19 7.76
N ARG A 277 -10.24 -26.33 6.51
CA ARG A 277 -9.73 -25.61 5.36
C ARG A 277 -10.03 -24.11 5.43
N ASP A 278 -11.20 -23.74 5.95
CA ASP A 278 -11.57 -22.34 6.14
C ASP A 278 -10.74 -21.70 7.26
N TRP A 279 -10.42 -22.45 8.34
CA TRP A 279 -9.48 -22.00 9.37
C TRP A 279 -8.05 -21.85 8.84
N LEU A 280 -7.58 -22.77 7.99
CA LEU A 280 -6.28 -22.62 7.31
C LEU A 280 -6.23 -21.35 6.46
N MET A 281 -7.28 -21.08 5.68
CA MET A 281 -7.36 -19.85 4.85
C MET A 281 -7.41 -18.59 5.71
N ALA A 282 -8.15 -18.59 6.80
CA ALA A 282 -8.15 -17.49 7.77
C ALA A 282 -6.75 -17.25 8.33
N GLY A 283 -6.02 -18.33 8.65
CA GLY A 283 -4.64 -18.25 9.12
C GLY A 283 -3.67 -17.70 8.08
N VAL A 284 -3.79 -18.08 6.81
CA VAL A 284 -2.98 -17.50 5.71
C VAL A 284 -3.25 -16.01 5.58
N ALA A 285 -4.54 -15.59 5.59
CA ALA A 285 -4.90 -14.18 5.52
C ALA A 285 -4.35 -13.39 6.71
N LEU A 286 -4.50 -13.92 7.94
CA LEU A 286 -3.95 -13.31 9.16
C LEU A 286 -2.42 -13.24 9.15
N GLY A 287 -1.75 -14.28 8.65
CA GLY A 287 -0.29 -14.30 8.51
C GLY A 287 0.20 -13.23 7.52
N LEU A 288 -0.46 -13.13 6.37
CA LEU A 288 -0.17 -12.07 5.40
C LEU A 288 -0.43 -10.68 5.98
N TYR A 289 -1.53 -10.49 6.70
CA TYR A 289 -1.85 -9.25 7.39
C TYR A 289 -0.79 -8.89 8.44
N GLY A 290 -0.51 -9.82 9.38
CA GLY A 290 0.46 -9.62 10.46
C GLY A 290 1.89 -9.44 9.98
N GLY A 291 2.22 -9.94 8.79
CA GLY A 291 3.51 -9.80 8.14
C GLY A 291 3.65 -8.57 7.23
N THR A 292 2.65 -7.67 7.18
CA THR A 292 2.69 -6.50 6.28
C THR A 292 3.16 -5.23 6.98
N LYS A 293 2.68 -4.94 8.20
CA LYS A 293 3.00 -3.69 8.92
C LYS A 293 2.77 -3.86 10.42
N PHE A 294 3.53 -3.16 11.27
CA PHE A 294 3.35 -3.24 12.73
C PHE A 294 1.95 -2.84 13.22
N VAL A 295 1.26 -1.94 12.52
CA VAL A 295 -0.12 -1.54 12.86
C VAL A 295 -1.08 -2.73 12.89
N SER A 296 -0.75 -3.83 12.21
CA SER A 296 -1.52 -5.07 12.24
C SER A 296 -1.67 -5.65 13.63
N LEU A 297 -0.66 -5.49 14.49
CA LEU A 297 -0.72 -5.93 15.89
C LEU A 297 -1.70 -5.10 16.71
N VAL A 298 -1.80 -3.80 16.43
CA VAL A 298 -2.71 -2.89 17.14
C VAL A 298 -4.16 -3.27 16.90
N PHE A 299 -4.51 -3.70 15.68
CA PHE A 299 -5.89 -4.08 15.34
C PHE A 299 -6.18 -5.58 15.51
N ALA A 300 -5.21 -6.39 15.89
CA ALA A 300 -5.41 -7.83 16.16
C ALA A 300 -6.54 -8.13 17.16
N PRO A 301 -6.80 -7.32 18.23
CA PRO A 301 -7.93 -7.55 19.13
C PRO A 301 -9.30 -7.58 18.45
N ALA A 302 -9.45 -6.96 17.27
CA ALA A 302 -10.69 -7.04 16.50
C ALA A 302 -11.05 -8.48 16.09
N PHE A 303 -10.06 -9.29 15.77
CA PHE A 303 -10.28 -10.72 15.44
C PHE A 303 -10.63 -11.55 16.66
N LEU A 304 -10.05 -11.24 17.82
CA LEU A 304 -10.42 -11.86 19.09
C LEU A 304 -11.86 -11.51 19.48
N LEU A 305 -12.31 -10.29 19.19
CA LEU A 305 -13.70 -9.90 19.42
C LEU A 305 -14.67 -10.75 18.58
N VAL A 306 -14.31 -11.08 17.32
CA VAL A 306 -15.15 -11.99 16.49
C VAL A 306 -15.30 -13.35 17.14
N LEU A 307 -14.19 -13.94 17.59
CA LEU A 307 -14.18 -15.25 18.25
C LEU A 307 -14.96 -15.22 19.58
N PHE A 308 -14.76 -14.18 20.37
CA PHE A 308 -15.45 -13.98 21.64
C PHE A 308 -16.96 -13.84 21.41
N TRP A 309 -17.38 -12.96 20.49
CA TRP A 309 -18.81 -12.75 20.18
C TRP A 309 -19.51 -14.05 19.72
N LYS A 310 -18.84 -14.78 18.83
CA LYS A 310 -19.34 -16.06 18.36
C LYS A 310 -19.46 -17.07 19.50
N SER A 311 -18.47 -17.12 20.41
CA SER A 311 -18.47 -18.01 21.57
C SER A 311 -19.61 -17.70 22.52
N VAL A 312 -19.86 -16.42 22.77
CA VAL A 312 -21.00 -15.98 23.63
C VAL A 312 -22.32 -16.31 22.96
N HIS A 313 -22.44 -16.13 21.64
CA HIS A 313 -23.66 -16.44 20.90
C HIS A 313 -23.98 -17.94 20.90
N ASP A 314 -22.97 -18.79 20.69
CA ASP A 314 -23.13 -20.25 20.62
C ASP A 314 -23.09 -20.94 21.99
N GLY A 315 -22.75 -20.22 23.04
CA GLY A 315 -22.56 -20.77 24.38
C GLY A 315 -21.36 -21.74 24.51
N ARG A 316 -20.43 -21.71 23.55
CA ARG A 316 -19.25 -22.58 23.52
C ARG A 316 -18.05 -21.90 22.88
N TRP A 317 -16.84 -22.27 23.32
CA TRP A 317 -15.61 -21.82 22.70
C TRP A 317 -15.43 -22.39 21.29
N PRO A 318 -14.66 -21.69 20.41
CA PRO A 318 -14.31 -22.21 19.09
C PRO A 318 -13.71 -23.61 19.18
N SER A 319 -13.95 -24.41 18.18
CA SER A 319 -13.47 -25.78 18.14
C SER A 319 -11.92 -25.83 18.06
N ARG A 320 -11.34 -27.00 18.35
CA ARG A 320 -9.89 -27.23 18.19
C ARG A 320 -9.41 -27.00 16.74
N ARG A 321 -10.31 -26.95 15.78
CA ARG A 321 -10.00 -26.65 14.36
C ARG A 321 -9.45 -25.25 14.16
N LEU A 322 -9.71 -24.31 15.07
CA LEU A 322 -9.04 -23.00 15.11
C LEU A 322 -7.51 -23.13 15.04
N ALA A 323 -6.92 -24.20 15.59
CA ALA A 323 -5.48 -24.43 15.53
C ALA A 323 -4.94 -24.52 14.09
N TRP A 324 -5.78 -24.85 13.11
CA TRP A 324 -5.39 -24.86 11.71
C TRP A 324 -5.16 -23.46 11.12
N ALA A 325 -5.48 -22.39 11.84
CA ALA A 325 -5.05 -21.04 11.47
C ALA A 325 -3.55 -20.80 11.74
N LEU A 326 -2.94 -21.53 12.69
CA LEU A 326 -1.54 -21.33 13.08
C LEU A 326 -0.53 -21.50 11.91
N PRO A 327 -0.58 -22.55 11.06
CA PRO A 327 0.39 -22.71 9.99
C PRO A 327 0.52 -21.49 9.07
N GLY A 328 -0.60 -20.88 8.69
CA GLY A 328 -0.59 -19.67 7.85
C GLY A 328 -0.01 -18.45 8.57
N MET A 329 -0.37 -18.25 9.85
CA MET A 329 0.19 -17.18 10.68
C MET A 329 1.69 -17.35 10.87
N LEU A 330 2.13 -18.58 11.17
CA LEU A 330 3.54 -18.89 11.38
C LEU A 330 4.35 -18.72 10.09
N ALA A 331 3.80 -19.08 8.94
CA ALA A 331 4.50 -18.97 7.65
C ALA A 331 4.75 -17.52 7.20
N PHE A 332 3.77 -16.62 7.39
CA PHE A 332 3.81 -15.29 6.77
C PHE A 332 4.01 -14.12 7.74
N ALA A 333 3.75 -14.29 9.04
CA ALA A 333 3.99 -13.24 10.03
C ALA A 333 5.23 -13.54 10.89
N LEU A 334 5.32 -14.74 11.48
CA LEU A 334 6.35 -15.08 12.47
C LEU A 334 7.79 -14.82 12.01
N PRO A 335 8.21 -15.09 10.75
CA PRO A 335 9.60 -14.89 10.32
C PRO A 335 10.12 -13.48 10.56
N TRP A 336 9.29 -12.45 10.42
CA TRP A 336 9.67 -11.06 10.62
C TRP A 336 9.95 -10.74 12.09
N TYR A 337 9.12 -11.24 12.98
CA TYR A 337 9.27 -11.05 14.42
C TYR A 337 10.45 -11.86 14.98
N VAL A 338 10.68 -13.06 14.46
CA VAL A 338 11.86 -13.88 14.81
C VAL A 338 13.15 -13.23 14.30
N ARG A 339 13.15 -12.70 13.05
CA ARG A 339 14.27 -11.92 12.52
C ARG A 339 14.64 -10.77 13.45
N ASN A 340 13.66 -9.97 13.87
CA ASN A 340 13.89 -8.84 14.75
C ASN A 340 14.42 -9.29 16.12
N TRP A 341 13.89 -10.38 16.65
CA TRP A 341 14.39 -10.94 17.91
C TRP A 341 15.85 -11.36 17.83
N ILE A 342 16.23 -12.05 16.76
CA ILE A 342 17.61 -12.52 16.54
C ILE A 342 18.55 -11.32 16.36
N VAL A 343 18.15 -10.30 15.59
CA VAL A 343 19.02 -9.18 15.21
C VAL A 343 19.09 -8.10 16.30
N ALA A 344 17.94 -7.76 16.91
CA ALA A 344 17.79 -6.63 17.81
C ALA A 344 17.39 -7.00 19.25
N GLY A 345 17.19 -8.30 19.55
CA GLY A 345 16.83 -8.78 20.88
C GLY A 345 15.36 -8.53 21.26
N SER A 346 14.54 -8.03 20.33
CA SER A 346 13.13 -7.77 20.54
C SER A 346 12.31 -8.08 19.28
N PRO A 347 11.21 -8.87 19.38
CA PRO A 347 10.41 -9.22 18.21
C PRO A 347 9.68 -8.02 17.59
N VAL A 348 9.44 -6.97 18.37
CA VAL A 348 8.73 -5.74 17.95
C VAL A 348 9.66 -4.54 17.84
N TYR A 349 10.99 -4.79 17.76
CA TYR A 349 11.95 -3.71 17.56
C TYR A 349 11.56 -2.88 16.31
N PRO A 350 11.66 -1.53 16.34
CA PRO A 350 12.27 -0.70 17.37
C PRO A 350 11.35 -0.26 18.53
N ALA A 351 10.11 -0.76 18.60
CA ALA A 351 9.21 -0.40 19.69
C ALA A 351 9.69 -0.95 21.05
N SER A 352 9.54 -0.14 22.09
CA SER A 352 9.75 -0.53 23.48
C SER A 352 8.38 -0.78 24.14
N LEU A 353 8.19 -1.97 24.68
CA LEU A 353 6.96 -2.34 25.38
C LEU A 353 7.22 -2.57 26.86
N SER A 354 6.41 -1.95 27.71
CA SER A 354 6.42 -2.18 29.15
C SER A 354 5.00 -2.37 29.66
N LEU A 355 4.82 -3.29 30.60
CA LEU A 355 3.56 -3.55 31.27
C LEU A 355 3.78 -3.50 32.78
N GLY A 356 3.06 -2.62 33.48
CA GLY A 356 3.19 -2.48 34.93
C GLY A 356 4.60 -2.15 35.43
N GLY A 357 5.40 -1.44 34.63
CA GLY A 357 6.79 -1.11 34.94
C GLY A 357 7.82 -2.19 34.55
N LEU A 358 7.36 -3.40 34.15
CA LEU A 358 8.23 -4.45 33.65
C LEU A 358 8.46 -4.26 32.15
N ALA A 359 9.72 -4.15 31.73
CA ALA A 359 10.08 -4.11 30.32
C ALA A 359 9.88 -5.49 29.67
N ILE A 360 8.86 -5.60 28.80
CA ILE A 360 8.56 -6.81 28.04
C ILE A 360 9.44 -6.90 26.80
N ALA A 361 9.58 -5.77 26.09
CA ALA A 361 10.46 -5.66 24.92
C ALA A 361 11.25 -4.35 25.01
N ARG A 362 12.55 -4.43 24.78
CA ARG A 362 13.44 -3.28 24.74
C ARG A 362 13.58 -2.79 23.29
N GLY A 363 13.45 -1.50 23.07
CA GLY A 363 13.58 -0.87 21.75
C GLY A 363 14.06 0.57 21.86
N ALA A 364 14.35 1.15 20.70
CA ALA A 364 14.79 2.54 20.57
C ALA A 364 13.60 3.52 20.76
N PHE A 365 12.41 3.15 20.29
CA PHE A 365 11.20 3.95 20.46
C PHE A 365 10.55 3.70 21.80
N THR A 366 10.83 4.55 22.76
CA THR A 366 10.18 4.56 24.05
C THR A 366 8.82 5.29 23.94
N ARG A 367 7.96 5.13 24.96
CA ARG A 367 6.72 5.90 25.04
C ARG A 367 6.98 7.41 24.99
N GLN A 368 8.06 7.88 25.56
CA GLN A 368 8.45 9.28 25.54
C GLN A 368 8.80 9.74 24.12
N ALA A 369 9.53 8.94 23.35
CA ALA A 369 9.82 9.21 21.96
C ALA A 369 8.53 9.37 21.12
N MET A 370 7.57 8.46 21.33
CA MET A 370 6.29 8.51 20.63
C MET A 370 5.50 9.80 20.95
N LEU A 371 5.51 10.25 22.22
CA LEU A 371 4.81 11.45 22.64
C LEU A 371 5.37 12.75 22.03
N HIS A 372 6.61 12.73 21.55
CA HIS A 372 7.26 13.89 20.92
C HIS A 372 7.26 13.82 19.39
N SER A 373 6.68 12.76 18.80
CA SER A 373 6.52 12.67 17.34
C SER A 373 5.54 13.74 16.83
N PRO A 374 5.81 14.43 15.72
CA PRO A 374 4.86 15.37 15.10
C PRO A 374 3.59 14.68 14.58
N PHE A 375 3.63 13.36 14.39
CA PHE A 375 2.49 12.53 14.01
C PHE A 375 1.70 11.95 15.18
N HIS A 376 2.06 12.36 16.41
CA HIS A 376 1.39 11.96 17.64
C HIS A 376 0.72 13.16 18.33
N THR A 377 -0.48 12.95 18.83
CA THR A 377 -1.14 13.95 19.69
C THR A 377 -1.58 13.31 21.00
N SER A 378 -1.73 14.14 22.02
CA SER A 378 -2.20 13.66 23.31
C SER A 378 -3.56 12.98 23.19
N THR A 379 -3.67 11.75 23.68
CA THR A 379 -4.92 10.98 23.69
C THR A 379 -6.01 11.62 24.56
N ARG A 380 -5.70 12.64 25.35
CA ARG A 380 -6.68 13.44 26.10
C ARG A 380 -7.41 14.46 25.22
N GLN A 381 -6.88 14.77 24.05
CA GLN A 381 -7.47 15.70 23.10
C GLN A 381 -8.32 14.93 22.09
N TRP A 382 -9.64 15.03 22.19
CA TRP A 382 -10.56 14.31 21.30
C TRP A 382 -10.76 14.96 19.93
N LEU A 383 -10.51 16.27 19.80
CA LEU A 383 -10.70 16.98 18.52
C LEU A 383 -9.79 16.46 17.40
N PRO A 384 -8.48 16.24 17.62
CA PRO A 384 -7.63 15.60 16.62
C PRO A 384 -8.09 14.20 16.18
N LEU A 385 -8.68 13.41 17.09
CA LEU A 385 -9.29 12.14 16.72
C LEU A 385 -10.44 12.32 15.73
N VAL A 386 -11.36 13.26 16.02
CA VAL A 386 -12.47 13.57 15.12
C VAL A 386 -11.96 14.02 13.76
N VAL A 387 -10.96 14.91 13.74
CA VAL A 387 -10.33 15.36 12.49
C VAL A 387 -9.69 14.18 11.72
N SER A 388 -8.99 13.28 12.40
CA SER A 388 -8.40 12.09 11.77
C SER A 388 -9.47 11.17 11.17
N VAL A 389 -10.58 10.94 11.89
CA VAL A 389 -11.71 10.15 11.38
C VAL A 389 -12.33 10.82 10.14
N ILE A 390 -12.59 12.13 10.22
CA ILE A 390 -13.13 12.88 9.07
C ILE A 390 -12.20 12.80 7.86
N ARG A 391 -10.89 12.97 8.06
CA ARG A 391 -9.89 12.86 6.99
C ARG A 391 -9.83 11.46 6.40
N ALA A 392 -10.00 10.41 7.23
CA ALA A 392 -10.00 9.03 6.76
C ALA A 392 -11.17 8.72 5.81
N PHE A 393 -12.33 9.30 6.06
CA PHE A 393 -13.50 9.13 5.19
C PHE A 393 -13.50 10.07 3.99
N ASP A 394 -12.85 11.22 4.08
CA ASP A 394 -13.13 12.41 3.28
C ASP A 394 -14.50 13.04 3.60
N MET A 395 -14.55 14.35 3.67
CA MET A 395 -15.77 15.07 4.05
C MET A 395 -16.89 14.94 3.01
N ALA A 396 -16.56 14.98 1.72
CA ALA A 396 -17.55 14.81 0.66
C ALA A 396 -18.24 13.45 0.77
N LEU A 397 -17.47 12.40 1.07
CA LEU A 397 -17.99 11.06 1.32
C LEU A 397 -18.88 11.01 2.56
N LEU A 398 -18.45 11.60 3.68
CA LEU A 398 -19.21 11.60 4.92
C LEU A 398 -20.57 12.29 4.77
N LEU A 399 -20.62 13.45 4.13
CA LEU A 399 -21.87 14.18 3.93
C LEU A 399 -22.91 13.36 3.16
N VAL A 400 -22.48 12.59 2.18
CA VAL A 400 -23.37 11.70 1.40
C VAL A 400 -23.68 10.41 2.16
N ALA A 401 -22.70 9.80 2.80
CA ALA A 401 -22.84 8.46 3.38
C ALA A 401 -23.58 8.46 4.73
N LEU A 402 -23.36 9.47 5.59
CA LEU A 402 -23.88 9.50 6.96
C LEU A 402 -25.39 9.28 7.07
N PRO A 403 -26.28 9.95 6.31
CA PRO A 403 -27.71 9.73 6.42
C PRO A 403 -28.10 8.28 6.12
N PHE A 404 -27.49 7.69 5.11
CA PHE A 404 -27.79 6.31 4.70
C PHE A 404 -27.15 5.28 5.62
N MET A 405 -25.95 5.58 6.16
CA MET A 405 -25.35 4.78 7.22
C MET A 405 -26.27 4.72 8.44
N ALA A 406 -26.84 5.85 8.87
CA ALA A 406 -27.77 5.90 9.98
C ALA A 406 -29.01 5.02 9.74
N ILE A 407 -29.63 5.11 8.55
CA ILE A 407 -30.78 4.27 8.16
C ILE A 407 -30.38 2.79 8.16
N GLY A 408 -29.22 2.47 7.58
CA GLY A 408 -28.71 1.11 7.53
C GLY A 408 -28.36 0.54 8.90
N ILE A 409 -27.77 1.33 9.79
CA ILE A 409 -27.49 0.96 11.19
C ILE A 409 -28.80 0.64 11.93
N VAL A 410 -29.84 1.50 11.81
CA VAL A 410 -31.15 1.22 12.42
C VAL A 410 -31.75 -0.07 11.88
N THR A 411 -31.60 -0.33 10.59
CA THR A 411 -32.07 -1.57 9.96
C THR A 411 -31.33 -2.80 10.48
N LEU A 412 -30.00 -2.73 10.60
CA LEU A 412 -29.16 -3.79 11.12
C LEU A 412 -29.32 -3.98 12.63
N ALA A 413 -29.45 -2.90 13.40
CA ALA A 413 -29.61 -2.95 14.86
C ALA A 413 -30.86 -3.75 15.29
N ARG A 414 -31.91 -3.78 14.47
CA ARG A 414 -33.06 -4.67 14.73
C ARG A 414 -32.71 -6.17 14.67
N ARG A 415 -31.55 -6.50 14.07
CA ARG A 415 -31.01 -7.85 13.91
C ARG A 415 -29.71 -8.07 14.69
N TRP A 416 -29.40 -7.19 15.67
CA TRP A 416 -28.14 -7.20 16.41
C TRP A 416 -27.86 -8.53 17.13
N ARG A 417 -28.92 -9.30 17.48
CA ARG A 417 -28.81 -10.64 18.06
C ARG A 417 -28.26 -11.69 17.09
N SER A 418 -28.34 -11.44 15.78
CA SER A 418 -27.61 -12.26 14.80
C SER A 418 -26.11 -12.00 14.97
N TRP A 419 -25.34 -13.03 15.26
CA TRP A 419 -23.93 -12.88 15.61
C TRP A 419 -23.10 -12.14 14.56
N PRO A 420 -23.27 -12.36 13.22
CA PRO A 420 -22.48 -11.61 12.25
C PRO A 420 -22.82 -10.14 12.24
N VAL A 421 -24.09 -9.79 12.48
CA VAL A 421 -24.52 -8.38 12.55
C VAL A 421 -23.93 -7.72 13.79
N GLY A 422 -24.05 -8.37 14.97
CA GLY A 422 -23.53 -7.85 16.23
C GLY A 422 -22.04 -7.56 16.14
N VAL A 423 -21.24 -8.51 15.68
CA VAL A 423 -19.79 -8.34 15.60
C VAL A 423 -19.39 -7.28 14.57
N LEU A 424 -19.98 -7.28 13.37
CA LEU A 424 -19.61 -6.34 12.30
C LEU A 424 -20.07 -4.90 12.59
N LEU A 425 -21.06 -4.69 13.48
CA LEU A 425 -21.38 -3.37 14.00
C LEU A 425 -20.46 -2.94 15.16
N THR A 426 -19.90 -3.89 15.89
CA THR A 426 -19.04 -3.60 17.06
C THR A 426 -17.57 -3.41 16.70
N VAL A 427 -17.06 -4.16 15.70
CA VAL A 427 -15.66 -4.05 15.28
C VAL A 427 -15.26 -2.62 14.90
N PRO A 428 -16.02 -1.85 14.10
CA PRO A 428 -15.68 -0.46 13.80
C PRO A 428 -15.55 0.41 15.05
N ILE A 429 -16.42 0.18 16.05
CA ILE A 429 -16.39 0.93 17.31
C ILE A 429 -15.10 0.61 18.09
N LEU A 430 -14.65 -0.64 18.08
CA LEU A 430 -13.40 -1.06 18.71
C LEU A 430 -12.16 -0.50 17.98
N LEU A 431 -12.19 -0.39 16.66
CA LEU A 431 -11.04 0.11 15.90
C LEU A 431 -10.68 1.56 16.27
N VAL A 432 -11.65 2.39 16.67
CA VAL A 432 -11.40 3.79 17.06
C VAL A 432 -10.50 3.89 18.29
N PRO A 433 -10.80 3.27 19.46
CA PRO A 433 -9.90 3.30 20.60
C PRO A 433 -8.58 2.56 20.35
N LEU A 434 -8.58 1.46 19.59
CA LEU A 434 -7.34 0.78 19.21
C LEU A 434 -6.41 1.70 18.41
N TYR A 435 -6.96 2.45 17.45
CA TYR A 435 -6.20 3.46 16.73
C TYR A 435 -5.69 4.54 17.66
N TRP A 436 -6.58 5.16 18.45
CA TRP A 436 -6.26 6.33 19.24
C TRP A 436 -5.22 6.08 20.32
N PHE A 437 -5.32 4.94 21.01
CA PHE A 437 -4.43 4.59 22.11
C PHE A 437 -3.27 3.68 21.70
N GLY A 438 -3.39 2.97 20.60
CA GLY A 438 -2.45 1.92 20.21
C GLY A 438 -1.53 2.30 19.06
N VAL A 439 -1.95 3.21 18.15
CA VAL A 439 -1.10 3.64 17.04
C VAL A 439 -0.19 4.78 17.50
N PRO A 440 1.14 4.65 17.38
CA PRO A 440 2.07 5.72 17.74
C PRO A 440 1.81 7.02 16.98
N GLU A 441 1.53 6.91 15.69
CA GLU A 441 1.22 8.01 14.77
C GLU A 441 -0.30 8.21 14.69
N ASN A 442 -0.92 8.56 15.82
CA ASN A 442 -2.37 8.58 15.99
C ASN A 442 -3.10 9.74 15.31
N VAL A 443 -2.41 10.59 14.54
CA VAL A 443 -3.02 11.62 13.67
C VAL A 443 -2.98 11.25 12.19
N GLU A 444 -2.43 10.05 11.84
CA GLU A 444 -2.34 9.56 10.47
C GLU A 444 -3.62 8.82 10.04
N PRO A 445 -4.49 9.45 9.22
CA PRO A 445 -5.80 8.89 8.87
C PRO A 445 -5.73 7.62 8.02
N ARG A 446 -4.62 7.37 7.33
CA ARG A 446 -4.42 6.18 6.49
C ARG A 446 -4.55 4.85 7.26
N PHE A 447 -4.23 4.86 8.55
CA PHE A 447 -4.39 3.66 9.40
C PHE A 447 -5.85 3.34 9.73
N LEU A 448 -6.77 4.28 9.54
CA LEU A 448 -8.21 4.09 9.72
C LEU A 448 -8.92 3.48 8.49
N THR A 449 -8.21 3.17 7.42
CA THR A 449 -8.79 2.60 6.20
C THR A 449 -9.68 1.36 6.46
N PRO A 450 -9.33 0.39 7.34
CA PRO A 450 -10.23 -0.71 7.70
C PRO A 450 -11.53 -0.23 8.36
N LEU A 451 -11.46 0.81 9.22
CA LEU A 451 -12.64 1.42 9.85
C LEU A 451 -13.58 2.00 8.79
N VAL A 452 -13.03 2.75 7.82
CA VAL A 452 -13.82 3.35 6.73
C VAL A 452 -14.61 2.26 6.00
N GLY A 453 -13.94 1.17 5.61
CA GLY A 453 -14.61 0.05 4.92
C GLY A 453 -15.75 -0.56 5.71
N LEU A 454 -15.51 -0.89 6.97
CA LEU A 454 -16.52 -1.53 7.83
C LEU A 454 -17.68 -0.58 8.20
N ALA A 455 -17.39 0.71 8.44
CA ALA A 455 -18.41 1.69 8.75
C ALA A 455 -19.34 1.98 7.56
N LEU A 456 -18.92 1.70 6.34
CA LEU A 456 -19.75 1.83 5.14
C LEU A 456 -20.63 0.60 4.86
N LEU A 457 -20.48 -0.54 5.58
CA LEU A 457 -21.33 -1.72 5.44
C LEU A 457 -22.83 -1.42 5.57
N PRO A 458 -23.30 -0.55 6.49
CA PRO A 458 -24.70 -0.21 6.61
C PRO A 458 -25.33 0.38 5.35
N LEU A 459 -24.57 0.98 4.43
CA LEU A 459 -25.12 1.51 3.16
C LEU A 459 -25.91 0.46 2.38
N ALA A 460 -25.48 -0.80 2.40
CA ALA A 460 -26.18 -1.90 1.75
C ALA A 460 -27.59 -2.17 2.32
N PHE A 461 -27.93 -1.58 3.47
CA PHE A 461 -29.17 -1.80 4.22
C PHE A 461 -30.05 -0.54 4.32
N ALA A 462 -29.72 0.53 3.63
CA ALA A 462 -30.55 1.71 3.51
C ALA A 462 -31.81 1.50 2.64
N PHE A 463 -31.87 0.38 1.93
CA PHE A 463 -32.96 -0.02 1.06
C PHE A 463 -34.15 -0.60 1.86
N GLY A 464 -35.35 -0.41 1.35
CA GLY A 464 -36.59 -0.84 1.99
C GLY A 464 -37.41 -1.85 1.15
N ARG A 465 -38.67 -2.05 1.57
CA ARG A 465 -39.59 -2.93 0.83
C ARG A 465 -40.32 -2.21 -0.34
N ARG A 466 -40.40 -0.85 -0.28
CA ARG A 466 -41.10 -0.05 -1.28
C ARG A 466 -40.20 0.23 -2.48
N THR A 467 -40.72 -0.09 -3.69
CA THR A 467 -39.98 0.10 -4.96
C THR A 467 -39.58 1.56 -5.18
N GLY A 468 -40.49 2.51 -4.90
CA GLY A 468 -40.21 3.95 -5.02
C GLY A 468 -39.09 4.43 -4.09
N TRP A 469 -39.05 3.93 -2.83
CA TRP A 469 -37.93 4.21 -1.92
C TRP A 469 -36.60 3.69 -2.45
N ASN A 470 -36.58 2.45 -2.96
CA ASN A 470 -35.35 1.88 -3.50
C ASN A 470 -34.87 2.64 -4.73
N ALA A 471 -35.77 3.06 -5.63
CA ALA A 471 -35.43 3.88 -6.78
C ALA A 471 -34.83 5.23 -6.34
N LEU A 472 -35.40 5.86 -5.32
CA LEU A 472 -34.86 7.10 -4.73
C LEU A 472 -33.46 6.87 -4.16
N VAL A 473 -33.23 5.81 -3.36
CA VAL A 473 -31.90 5.50 -2.77
C VAL A 473 -30.89 5.23 -3.87
N HIS A 474 -31.25 4.46 -4.92
CA HIS A 474 -30.34 4.25 -6.06
C HIS A 474 -29.96 5.57 -6.76
N GLY A 475 -30.94 6.46 -6.98
CA GLY A 475 -30.71 7.77 -7.59
C GLY A 475 -29.81 8.67 -6.72
N LEU A 476 -30.08 8.72 -5.41
CA LEU A 476 -29.29 9.50 -4.47
C LEU A 476 -27.86 8.93 -4.31
N TYR A 477 -27.68 7.62 -4.35
CA TYR A 477 -26.36 7.02 -4.36
C TYR A 477 -25.59 7.35 -5.65
N ALA A 478 -26.23 7.28 -6.81
CA ALA A 478 -25.61 7.66 -8.07
C ALA A 478 -25.18 9.15 -8.06
N ALA A 479 -26.08 10.04 -7.66
CA ALA A 479 -25.77 11.47 -7.51
C ALA A 479 -24.69 11.72 -6.46
N GLY A 480 -24.77 11.01 -5.32
CA GLY A 480 -23.79 11.09 -4.23
C GLY A 480 -22.40 10.63 -4.66
N MET A 481 -22.27 9.56 -5.41
CA MET A 481 -20.99 9.10 -5.95
C MET A 481 -20.35 10.15 -6.89
N VAL A 482 -21.16 10.76 -7.76
CA VAL A 482 -20.71 11.88 -8.59
C VAL A 482 -20.27 13.05 -7.71
N TRP A 483 -21.08 13.42 -6.71
CA TRP A 483 -20.75 14.49 -5.76
C TRP A 483 -19.42 14.22 -5.02
N VAL A 484 -19.17 12.99 -4.54
CA VAL A 484 -17.91 12.64 -3.86
C VAL A 484 -16.72 12.86 -4.79
N VAL A 485 -16.79 12.37 -6.03
CA VAL A 485 -15.73 12.59 -7.03
C VAL A 485 -15.50 14.09 -7.26
N LEU A 486 -16.55 14.87 -7.30
CA LEU A 486 -16.49 16.31 -7.54
C LEU A 486 -16.00 17.07 -6.30
N GLY A 487 -16.49 16.73 -5.11
CA GLY A 487 -16.19 17.40 -3.85
C GLY A 487 -14.78 17.13 -3.32
N SER A 488 -14.28 15.91 -3.50
CA SER A 488 -12.92 15.53 -3.09
C SER A 488 -11.82 16.36 -3.77
N ARG A 489 -12.12 16.98 -4.88
CA ARG A 489 -11.20 17.82 -5.66
C ARG A 489 -11.08 19.24 -5.19
N ALA A 490 -12.22 19.80 -4.82
CA ALA A 490 -12.28 21.20 -4.41
C ALA A 490 -11.45 21.48 -3.15
N SER A 491 -11.14 20.46 -2.36
CA SER A 491 -10.37 20.60 -1.12
C SER A 491 -8.86 20.81 -1.34
N VAL A 492 -8.34 20.56 -2.54
CA VAL A 492 -6.89 20.51 -2.80
C VAL A 492 -6.24 21.87 -3.06
N GLN A 493 -6.97 22.87 -3.53
CA GLN A 493 -6.39 24.13 -4.01
C GLN A 493 -6.78 25.40 -3.23
N THR A 494 -7.32 25.28 -2.03
CA THR A 494 -7.78 26.47 -1.28
C THR A 494 -6.81 26.89 -0.19
N PRO A 495 -6.66 28.23 0.07
CA PRO A 495 -5.81 28.74 1.15
C PRO A 495 -6.18 28.13 2.52
N ASP A 496 -5.18 27.91 3.35
CA ASP A 496 -5.33 27.32 4.69
C ASP A 496 -6.26 28.09 5.65
N SER A 497 -6.58 29.32 5.29
CA SER A 497 -7.41 30.23 6.10
C SER A 497 -8.92 29.98 6.06
N LEU A 498 -9.41 29.16 5.13
CA LEU A 498 -10.84 28.85 5.03
C LEU A 498 -11.22 27.56 5.75
N PRO A 499 -12.33 27.54 6.50
CA PRO A 499 -12.85 26.30 7.05
C PRO A 499 -13.04 25.27 5.94
N TRP A 500 -12.47 24.07 6.12
CA TRP A 500 -12.41 23.03 5.10
C TRP A 500 -13.80 22.66 4.49
N PHE A 501 -14.89 22.77 5.25
CA PHE A 501 -16.26 22.52 4.75
C PHE A 501 -16.76 23.59 3.77
N MET A 502 -16.17 24.80 3.79
CA MET A 502 -16.49 25.87 2.86
C MET A 502 -15.60 25.83 1.61
N LYS A 503 -14.45 25.17 1.69
CA LYS A 503 -13.48 25.08 0.60
C LYS A 503 -14.07 24.43 -0.66
N GLY A 504 -14.95 23.44 -0.51
CA GLY A 504 -15.60 22.76 -1.63
C GLY A 504 -16.65 23.58 -2.40
N TRP A 505 -17.17 24.64 -1.81
CA TRP A 505 -18.26 25.45 -2.42
C TRP A 505 -17.78 26.68 -3.17
N LEU A 506 -16.57 27.17 -2.89
CA LEU A 506 -16.13 28.49 -3.33
C LEU A 506 -15.11 28.49 -4.47
N THR A 507 -14.63 27.34 -4.96
CA THR A 507 -13.52 27.28 -5.91
C THR A 507 -13.89 26.77 -7.31
N LEU A 508 -15.07 27.09 -7.79
CA LEU A 508 -15.50 26.74 -9.15
C LEU A 508 -14.97 27.68 -10.25
N GLU A 509 -14.04 28.58 -9.94
CA GLU A 509 -13.50 29.52 -10.89
C GLU A 509 -12.06 29.16 -11.33
N GLY A 510 -11.87 29.02 -12.63
CA GLY A 510 -10.54 28.89 -13.25
C GLY A 510 -10.32 27.64 -14.11
N PRO A 511 -9.07 27.27 -14.38
CA PRO A 511 -8.70 26.13 -15.24
C PRO A 511 -9.25 24.77 -14.74
N LEU A 512 -9.63 24.66 -13.47
CA LEU A 512 -10.36 23.53 -12.89
C LEU A 512 -11.68 23.23 -13.60
N ASN A 513 -12.40 24.23 -14.10
CA ASN A 513 -13.65 24.04 -14.83
C ASN A 513 -13.47 23.21 -16.11
N ARG A 514 -12.34 23.34 -16.81
CA ARG A 514 -12.07 22.57 -18.02
C ARG A 514 -11.69 21.13 -17.71
N GLN A 515 -10.83 20.91 -16.73
CA GLN A 515 -10.44 19.57 -16.28
C GLN A 515 -11.65 18.82 -15.73
N PHE A 516 -12.51 19.51 -15.02
CA PHE A 516 -13.75 19.02 -14.45
C PHE A 516 -14.76 18.58 -15.51
N LEU A 517 -14.93 19.41 -16.56
CA LEU A 517 -15.75 19.06 -17.73
C LEU A 517 -15.19 17.82 -18.44
N TRP A 518 -13.87 17.73 -18.61
CA TRP A 518 -13.22 16.58 -19.22
C TRP A 518 -13.39 15.30 -18.39
N LEU A 519 -13.34 15.41 -17.04
CA LEU A 519 -13.61 14.24 -16.21
C LEU A 519 -15.08 13.82 -16.25
N ALA A 520 -15.98 14.77 -16.11
CA ALA A 520 -17.40 14.48 -16.19
C ALA A 520 -17.73 13.82 -17.56
N LEU A 521 -17.10 14.33 -18.64
CA LEU A 521 -17.21 13.74 -19.96
C LEU A 521 -16.59 12.33 -20.02
N ALA A 522 -15.38 12.16 -19.48
CA ALA A 522 -14.73 10.84 -19.42
C ALA A 522 -15.54 9.82 -18.62
N LEU A 523 -16.06 10.21 -17.45
CA LEU A 523 -16.96 9.38 -16.64
C LEU A 523 -18.26 9.07 -17.37
N ALA A 524 -18.86 10.05 -18.05
CA ALA A 524 -20.07 9.84 -18.85
C ALA A 524 -19.83 8.87 -20.01
N ILE A 525 -18.70 9.01 -20.71
CA ILE A 525 -18.31 8.10 -21.81
C ILE A 525 -18.08 6.69 -21.28
N LEU A 526 -17.36 6.55 -20.15
CA LEU A 526 -17.09 5.24 -19.53
C LEU A 526 -18.40 4.58 -19.03
N CYS A 527 -19.29 5.33 -18.42
CA CYS A 527 -20.59 4.82 -17.98
C CYS A 527 -21.47 4.41 -19.17
N ALA A 528 -21.48 5.22 -20.24
CA ALA A 528 -22.20 4.88 -21.47
C ALA A 528 -21.60 3.66 -22.17
N ALA A 529 -20.28 3.60 -22.31
CA ALA A 529 -19.58 2.45 -22.88
C ALA A 529 -19.82 1.17 -22.06
N TRP A 530 -19.80 1.28 -20.72
CA TRP A 530 -20.15 0.17 -19.84
C TRP A 530 -21.59 -0.30 -20.04
N TYR A 531 -22.54 0.63 -20.10
CA TYR A 531 -23.94 0.30 -20.34
C TYR A 531 -24.14 -0.43 -21.67
N LEU A 532 -23.48 0.06 -22.73
CA LEU A 532 -23.51 -0.58 -24.05
C LEU A 532 -22.84 -1.95 -24.04
N ALA A 533 -21.68 -2.08 -23.39
CA ALA A 533 -20.98 -3.35 -23.20
C ALA A 533 -21.82 -4.36 -22.41
N TYR A 534 -22.50 -3.90 -21.37
CA TYR A 534 -23.43 -4.72 -20.58
C TYR A 534 -24.60 -5.19 -21.41
N ARG A 535 -25.17 -4.35 -22.27
CA ARG A 535 -26.22 -4.76 -23.23
C ARG A 535 -25.68 -5.74 -24.27
N ALA A 536 -24.49 -5.55 -24.77
CA ALA A 536 -23.81 -6.40 -25.75
C ALA A 536 -23.16 -7.65 -25.14
N ARG A 537 -23.28 -7.92 -23.85
CA ARG A 537 -22.63 -9.05 -23.16
C ARG A 537 -22.93 -10.43 -23.76
N ARG A 538 -24.08 -10.59 -24.42
CA ARG A 538 -24.45 -11.85 -25.09
C ARG A 538 -23.64 -12.12 -26.37
N THR A 539 -23.04 -11.10 -26.97
CA THR A 539 -22.26 -11.21 -28.22
C THR A 539 -20.79 -11.48 -28.01
N GLY A 540 -20.30 -11.48 -26.75
CA GLY A 540 -18.87 -11.63 -26.39
C GLY A 540 -17.99 -10.42 -26.72
N ILE A 541 -18.50 -9.40 -27.40
CA ILE A 541 -17.74 -8.21 -27.87
C ILE A 541 -17.79 -7.09 -26.83
N GLY A 542 -18.76 -7.12 -25.90
CA GLY A 542 -19.00 -6.01 -24.98
C GLY A 542 -17.81 -5.63 -24.11
N LEU A 543 -17.16 -6.60 -23.47
CA LEU A 543 -16.01 -6.33 -22.59
C LEU A 543 -14.76 -5.84 -23.33
N PRO A 544 -14.35 -6.46 -24.46
CA PRO A 544 -13.25 -5.93 -25.27
C PRO A 544 -13.49 -4.51 -25.78
N ALA A 545 -14.70 -4.22 -26.25
CA ALA A 545 -15.09 -2.88 -26.70
C ALA A 545 -15.01 -1.85 -25.55
N TYR A 546 -15.47 -2.21 -24.37
CA TYR A 546 -15.35 -1.38 -23.19
C TYR A 546 -13.89 -1.10 -22.82
N CYS A 547 -13.04 -2.13 -22.79
CA CYS A 547 -11.61 -1.97 -22.52
C CYS A 547 -10.93 -1.07 -23.56
N ALA A 548 -11.28 -1.19 -24.83
CA ALA A 548 -10.75 -0.32 -25.88
C ALA A 548 -11.16 1.16 -25.67
N VAL A 549 -12.42 1.41 -25.32
CA VAL A 549 -12.92 2.78 -25.01
C VAL A 549 -12.23 3.29 -23.74
N ALA A 550 -12.07 2.47 -22.71
CA ALA A 550 -11.38 2.84 -21.48
C ALA A 550 -9.91 3.22 -21.75
N CYS A 551 -9.18 2.41 -22.55
CA CYS A 551 -7.81 2.73 -22.96
C CYS A 551 -7.75 4.03 -23.80
N ALA A 552 -8.69 4.27 -24.70
CA ALA A 552 -8.74 5.51 -25.48
C ALA A 552 -9.04 6.72 -24.60
N VAL A 553 -9.96 6.61 -23.65
CA VAL A 553 -10.27 7.67 -22.67
C VAL A 553 -9.04 7.96 -21.79
N VAL A 554 -8.31 6.93 -21.36
CA VAL A 554 -7.07 7.07 -20.59
C VAL A 554 -5.99 7.74 -21.44
N GLY A 555 -5.76 7.27 -22.67
CA GLY A 555 -4.72 7.81 -23.57
C GLY A 555 -4.96 9.29 -23.93
N VAL A 556 -6.18 9.64 -24.35
CA VAL A 556 -6.53 11.02 -24.69
C VAL A 556 -6.73 11.89 -23.44
N GLY A 557 -7.22 11.30 -22.35
CA GLY A 557 -7.50 11.98 -21.09
C GLY A 557 -6.26 12.26 -20.26
N SER A 558 -5.22 11.41 -20.33
CA SER A 558 -4.01 11.58 -19.52
C SER A 558 -3.27 12.87 -19.86
N GLU A 559 -3.13 13.23 -21.13
CA GLU A 559 -2.54 14.51 -21.55
C GLU A 559 -3.39 15.72 -21.19
N ARG A 560 -4.72 15.57 -21.18
CA ARG A 560 -5.66 16.67 -20.93
C ARG A 560 -6.08 16.81 -19.47
N LEU A 561 -6.07 15.69 -18.73
CA LEU A 561 -6.42 15.61 -17.31
C LEU A 561 -5.20 15.73 -16.41
N CYS A 562 -4.04 15.32 -16.91
CA CYS A 562 -2.76 15.36 -16.21
C CYS A 562 -1.82 16.24 -17.02
N GLY A 563 -1.50 17.42 -16.52
CA GLY A 563 -0.43 18.25 -17.08
C GLY A 563 0.96 17.62 -16.82
N PRO A 564 2.04 18.21 -17.35
CA PRO A 564 3.42 17.75 -17.13
C PRO A 564 3.83 17.73 -15.64
N THR A 565 3.08 18.41 -14.78
CA THR A 565 3.31 18.49 -13.33
C THR A 565 2.46 17.51 -12.51
N GLY A 566 1.70 16.63 -13.16
CA GLY A 566 0.83 15.67 -12.49
C GLY A 566 -0.66 15.88 -12.73
N CYS A 567 -1.47 14.93 -12.33
CA CYS A 567 -2.92 15.06 -12.31
C CYS A 567 -3.34 15.94 -11.15
N ALA A 568 -3.88 17.11 -11.41
CA ALA A 568 -4.50 17.99 -10.40
C ALA A 568 -5.63 17.29 -9.59
N PHE A 569 -6.04 16.13 -10.02
CA PHE A 569 -7.04 15.27 -9.38
C PHE A 569 -6.58 14.58 -8.12
N LEU A 570 -5.31 14.26 -8.10
CA LEU A 570 -4.71 13.42 -7.13
C LEU A 570 -3.34 14.03 -6.82
N GLU A 571 -3.31 15.32 -6.58
CA GLU A 571 -2.17 15.86 -5.88
C GLU A 571 -1.98 14.95 -4.66
N THR A 572 -0.94 14.12 -4.75
CA THR A 572 -0.30 13.57 -3.58
C THR A 572 -0.20 14.70 -2.55
N PRO A 573 -0.38 14.43 -1.28
CA PRO A 573 -0.19 15.42 -0.22
C PRO A 573 1.10 16.19 -0.50
N PRO A 574 1.17 17.47 -0.15
CA PRO A 574 2.23 18.37 -0.56
C PRO A 574 3.55 17.63 -0.54
N ASN A 575 4.18 17.58 -1.70
CA ASN A 575 5.40 16.83 -1.87
C ASN A 575 6.41 17.48 -0.93
N PHE A 576 6.71 16.85 0.19
CA PHE A 576 7.68 17.34 1.16
C PHE A 576 9.09 17.42 0.56
N ILE A 577 9.26 16.91 -0.66
CA ILE A 577 10.52 16.89 -1.36
C ILE A 577 10.58 18.10 -2.28
N ARG A 578 11.53 18.99 -2.02
CA ARG A 578 11.70 20.21 -2.82
C ARG A 578 12.02 19.88 -4.29
N THR A 579 11.56 20.73 -5.21
CA THR A 579 11.85 20.62 -6.65
C THR A 579 13.35 20.60 -6.94
N THR A 580 14.15 21.35 -6.17
CA THR A 580 15.62 21.37 -6.25
C THR A 580 16.27 20.03 -5.97
N THR A 581 15.71 19.21 -5.06
CA THR A 581 16.15 17.81 -4.86
C THR A 581 15.76 16.95 -6.06
N GLN A 582 14.58 17.15 -6.62
CA GLN A 582 14.12 16.46 -7.84
C GLN A 582 14.98 16.79 -9.06
N ASP A 583 15.46 18.04 -9.18
CA ASP A 583 16.41 18.45 -10.22
C ASP A 583 17.74 17.68 -10.10
N GLY A 584 18.23 17.44 -8.89
CA GLY A 584 19.40 16.60 -8.65
C GLY A 584 19.19 15.15 -9.07
N TRP A 585 18.00 14.57 -8.83
CA TRP A 585 17.65 13.24 -9.31
C TRP A 585 17.56 13.19 -10.83
N ALA A 586 16.98 14.22 -11.46
CA ALA A 586 16.88 14.33 -12.91
C ALA A 586 18.29 14.42 -13.56
N TRP A 587 19.21 15.16 -12.92
CA TRP A 587 20.60 15.20 -13.35
C TRP A 587 21.24 13.80 -13.30
N MET A 588 21.10 13.08 -12.16
CA MET A 588 21.61 11.73 -12.03
C MET A 588 21.04 10.78 -13.08
N ALA A 589 19.73 10.82 -13.33
CA ALA A 589 19.07 9.97 -14.33
C ALA A 589 19.58 10.26 -15.75
N ALA A 590 19.91 11.52 -16.06
CA ALA A 590 20.40 11.90 -17.38
C ALA A 590 21.89 11.58 -17.61
N HIS A 591 22.71 11.55 -16.56
CA HIS A 591 24.17 11.49 -16.67
C HIS A 591 24.77 10.19 -16.13
N THR A 592 23.99 9.32 -15.48
CA THR A 592 24.52 8.08 -14.89
C THR A 592 23.75 6.86 -15.35
N SER A 593 24.50 5.81 -15.69
CA SER A 593 23.99 4.47 -15.95
C SER A 593 25.07 3.48 -15.56
N LEU A 594 24.70 2.38 -14.90
CA LEU A 594 25.61 1.37 -14.37
C LEU A 594 26.63 1.93 -13.36
N ALA A 595 26.36 3.09 -12.78
CA ALA A 595 27.22 3.74 -11.80
C ALA A 595 27.00 3.20 -10.39
N THR A 596 28.04 3.24 -9.57
CA THR A 596 27.93 3.06 -8.12
C THR A 596 27.82 4.44 -7.48
N VAL A 597 26.67 4.71 -6.84
CA VAL A 597 26.33 6.00 -6.23
C VAL A 597 26.32 5.86 -4.72
N ALA A 598 27.15 6.62 -4.03
CA ALA A 598 27.02 6.85 -2.62
C ALA A 598 26.06 8.00 -2.35
N TYR A 599 25.22 7.92 -1.31
CA TYR A 599 24.35 9.02 -0.91
C TYR A 599 24.54 9.38 0.56
N THR A 600 24.28 10.63 0.88
CA THR A 600 24.27 11.15 2.24
C THR A 600 23.34 12.38 2.33
N GLY A 601 22.93 12.78 3.53
CA GLY A 601 22.10 13.96 3.77
C GLY A 601 20.63 13.84 3.33
N THR A 602 20.22 12.70 2.78
CA THR A 602 18.85 12.46 2.34
C THR A 602 18.37 11.09 2.77
N ASN A 603 17.09 10.97 3.10
CA ASN A 603 16.43 9.70 3.43
C ASN A 603 15.54 9.17 2.28
N VAL A 604 15.61 9.73 1.09
CA VAL A 604 14.86 9.30 -0.11
C VAL A 604 15.82 8.89 -1.25
N PRO A 605 16.57 7.81 -1.09
CA PRO A 605 17.60 7.40 -2.03
C PRO A 605 17.08 6.66 -3.27
N TYR A 606 15.80 6.27 -3.31
CA TYR A 606 15.27 5.42 -4.38
C TYR A 606 15.48 5.98 -5.79
N PRO A 607 15.26 7.28 -6.08
CA PRO A 607 15.45 7.82 -7.43
C PRO A 607 16.87 7.68 -7.98
N LEU A 608 17.88 7.50 -7.11
CA LEU A 608 19.29 7.33 -7.50
C LEU A 608 19.58 6.02 -8.24
N PHE A 609 18.69 5.02 -8.12
CA PHE A 609 18.81 3.77 -8.90
C PHE A 609 18.58 3.98 -10.40
N GLY A 610 17.92 5.08 -10.79
CA GLY A 610 17.43 5.31 -12.13
C GLY A 610 16.21 4.43 -12.47
N ASP A 611 15.51 4.76 -13.55
CA ASP A 611 14.23 4.15 -13.94
C ASP A 611 14.30 2.63 -14.15
N ARG A 612 15.48 2.10 -14.52
CA ARG A 612 15.73 0.67 -14.78
C ARG A 612 16.58 0.01 -13.71
N LEU A 613 16.72 0.61 -12.55
CA LEU A 613 17.54 0.12 -11.45
C LEU A 613 18.98 -0.25 -11.91
N THR A 614 19.55 0.53 -12.82
CA THR A 614 20.88 0.26 -13.40
C THR A 614 22.01 0.69 -12.47
N ASN A 615 21.81 1.74 -11.68
CA ASN A 615 22.80 2.20 -10.72
C ASN A 615 22.79 1.33 -9.45
N ARG A 616 23.94 1.24 -8.81
CA ARG A 616 24.07 0.67 -7.47
C ARG A 616 24.09 1.81 -6.46
N VAL A 617 23.20 1.77 -5.47
CA VAL A 617 23.02 2.86 -4.51
C VAL A 617 23.36 2.39 -3.10
N TYR A 618 24.24 3.11 -2.42
CA TYR A 618 24.68 2.78 -1.08
C TYR A 618 24.74 4.03 -0.19
N TYR A 619 24.31 3.89 1.06
CA TYR A 619 24.85 4.73 2.12
C TYR A 619 26.27 4.24 2.42
N VAL A 620 27.25 5.13 2.38
CA VAL A 620 28.64 4.82 2.67
C VAL A 620 29.03 5.41 4.01
N ASN A 621 29.48 4.54 4.88
CA ASN A 621 29.85 4.84 6.23
C ASN A 621 31.01 5.83 6.33
N ILE A 622 30.96 6.73 7.32
CA ILE A 622 31.96 7.75 7.58
C ILE A 622 32.98 7.37 8.67
N ASP A 623 32.85 6.19 9.25
CA ASP A 623 33.74 5.65 10.27
C ASP A 623 34.34 4.30 9.86
N TYR A 624 35.13 3.67 10.72
CA TYR A 624 35.80 2.40 10.46
C TYR A 624 34.90 1.17 10.64
N HIS A 625 33.60 1.32 10.64
CA HIS A 625 32.66 0.23 10.86
C HIS A 625 32.39 -0.58 9.61
N ALA A 626 32.85 -1.83 9.59
CA ALA A 626 32.67 -2.73 8.45
C ALA A 626 31.32 -3.46 8.40
N ASN A 627 30.70 -3.72 9.56
CA ASN A 627 29.48 -4.55 9.66
C ASN A 627 28.32 -3.79 10.31
N TRP A 628 27.35 -3.43 9.51
CA TRP A 628 26.13 -2.78 9.94
C TRP A 628 25.03 -3.79 10.23
N ARG A 629 24.86 -4.15 11.48
CA ARG A 629 23.61 -4.78 11.94
C ARG A 629 22.58 -3.75 12.35
N PHE A 630 23.06 -2.58 12.76
CA PHE A 630 22.26 -1.46 13.24
C PHE A 630 22.63 -0.20 12.47
N HIS A 631 21.71 0.76 12.42
CA HIS A 631 22.00 2.09 11.90
C HIS A 631 23.03 2.81 12.75
N ASP A 632 23.73 3.78 12.16
CA ASP A 632 24.60 4.69 12.89
C ASP A 632 23.88 5.37 14.05
N TYR A 633 22.64 5.74 13.87
CA TYR A 633 21.77 6.29 14.91
C TYR A 633 21.72 5.44 16.16
N ASP A 634 21.49 4.16 16.02
CA ASP A 634 21.44 3.25 17.16
C ASP A 634 22.71 3.25 17.97
N ARG A 635 23.83 3.37 17.31
CA ARG A 635 25.13 3.38 17.98
C ARG A 635 25.39 4.68 18.68
N ALA A 636 25.14 5.80 18.02
CA ALA A 636 25.28 7.13 18.64
C ALA A 636 24.37 7.22 19.88
N ARG A 637 23.15 6.74 19.78
CA ARG A 637 22.19 6.71 20.90
C ARG A 637 22.64 5.87 22.07
N ARG A 638 23.13 4.67 21.84
CA ARG A 638 23.58 3.76 22.90
C ARG A 638 24.75 4.29 23.69
N LYS A 639 25.54 5.17 23.09
CA LYS A 639 26.68 5.82 23.74
C LYS A 639 26.32 7.06 24.56
N ARG A 640 25.09 7.56 24.42
CA ARG A 640 24.63 8.79 25.07
C ARG A 640 23.58 8.49 26.14
N PRO A 641 23.94 8.62 27.43
CA PRO A 641 23.01 8.34 28.54
C PRO A 641 21.86 9.34 28.63
N ASP A 642 22.03 10.54 28.09
CA ASP A 642 21.06 11.63 28.04
C ASP A 642 20.14 11.57 26.79
N TYR A 643 20.27 10.56 25.95
CA TYR A 643 19.48 10.42 24.75
C TYR A 643 18.00 10.41 25.08
N GLN A 644 17.32 11.44 24.62
CA GLN A 644 15.85 11.53 24.59
C GLN A 644 15.42 11.54 23.13
N ALA A 645 14.72 10.52 22.73
CA ALA A 645 14.08 10.58 21.43
C ALA A 645 13.19 11.85 21.42
N PRO A 646 13.08 12.58 20.37
CA PRO A 646 13.05 12.24 18.96
C PRO A 646 14.32 12.61 18.19
N ASP A 647 15.40 12.93 18.85
CA ASP A 647 16.66 13.31 18.19
C ASP A 647 17.31 12.17 17.39
N HIS A 648 16.69 11.01 17.39
CA HIS A 648 17.12 9.84 16.64
C HIS A 648 17.14 10.04 15.12
N THR A 649 16.41 11.03 14.62
CA THR A 649 16.38 11.37 13.19
C THR A 649 17.44 12.39 12.78
N ARG A 650 18.22 12.92 13.73
CA ARG A 650 19.20 13.96 13.46
C ARG A 650 20.53 13.38 12.98
N PRO A 651 20.94 13.60 11.73
CA PRO A 651 22.16 13.06 11.14
C PRO A 651 23.44 13.40 11.89
N ARG A 652 23.53 14.57 12.53
CA ARG A 652 24.71 15.04 13.25
C ARG A 652 25.18 14.12 14.36
N TYR A 653 24.31 13.33 14.96
CA TYR A 653 24.72 12.37 15.99
C TYR A 653 25.60 11.26 15.43
N GLU A 654 25.32 10.84 14.23
CA GLU A 654 26.02 9.79 13.54
C GLU A 654 27.38 10.24 13.08
N ARG A 655 27.51 11.54 12.87
CA ARG A 655 28.67 12.14 12.29
C ARG A 655 29.67 12.64 13.32
N GLN A 656 29.42 12.53 14.61
CA GLN A 656 30.28 12.99 15.66
C GLN A 656 31.66 12.30 15.72
N ASN A 657 31.77 11.07 15.25
CA ASN A 657 33.00 10.27 15.23
C ASN A 657 33.46 9.96 13.80
N GLY A 658 32.98 10.72 12.81
CA GLY A 658 33.35 10.52 11.41
C GLY A 658 34.82 10.86 11.14
N SER A 659 35.38 10.18 10.13
CA SER A 659 36.72 10.40 9.61
C SER A 659 36.69 10.50 8.10
N ALA A 660 37.17 11.61 7.53
CA ALA A 660 37.29 11.80 6.10
C ALA A 660 38.13 10.68 5.46
N ALA A 661 39.20 10.25 6.11
CA ALA A 661 40.05 9.16 5.61
C ALA A 661 39.30 7.82 5.57
N ALA A 662 38.53 7.50 6.64
CA ALA A 662 37.72 6.29 6.69
C ALA A 662 36.63 6.33 5.62
N TRP A 663 35.93 7.46 5.46
CA TRP A 663 34.91 7.64 4.44
C TRP A 663 35.47 7.45 3.02
N MET A 664 36.56 8.12 2.66
CA MET A 664 37.23 7.96 1.37
C MET A 664 37.66 6.51 1.12
N GLN A 665 38.19 5.84 2.15
CA GLN A 665 38.55 4.43 2.03
C GLN A 665 37.33 3.55 1.80
N ASN A 666 36.21 3.83 2.46
CA ASN A 666 34.96 3.11 2.26
C ASN A 666 34.36 3.36 0.87
N LEU A 667 34.45 4.58 0.32
CA LEU A 667 34.08 4.90 -1.06
C LEU A 667 34.91 4.09 -2.07
N ARG A 668 36.25 4.05 -1.88
CA ARG A 668 37.14 3.23 -2.73
C ARG A 668 36.81 1.75 -2.66
N THR A 669 36.63 1.22 -1.47
CA THR A 669 36.31 -0.20 -1.24
C THR A 669 35.02 -0.62 -1.95
N ARG A 670 34.06 0.30 -2.07
CA ARG A 670 32.80 0.05 -2.75
C ARG A 670 32.84 0.37 -4.26
N GLY A 671 33.93 0.94 -4.77
CA GLY A 671 34.05 1.34 -6.17
C GLY A 671 33.03 2.42 -6.55
N VAL A 672 32.87 3.42 -5.69
CA VAL A 672 31.92 4.53 -5.90
C VAL A 672 32.40 5.39 -7.07
N ASN A 673 31.47 5.77 -7.95
CA ASN A 673 31.72 6.68 -9.07
C ASN A 673 31.20 8.10 -8.76
N TYR A 674 30.03 8.19 -8.09
CA TYR A 674 29.39 9.45 -7.76
C TYR A 674 28.97 9.48 -6.29
N VAL A 675 29.04 10.66 -5.70
CA VAL A 675 28.51 10.94 -4.37
C VAL A 675 27.40 11.97 -4.49
N PHE A 676 26.19 11.59 -4.11
CA PHE A 676 25.03 12.45 -4.03
C PHE A 676 24.88 12.93 -2.58
N ILE A 677 25.03 14.22 -2.37
CA ILE A 677 24.91 14.86 -1.06
C ILE A 677 23.66 15.75 -1.07
N GLY A 678 22.64 15.35 -0.30
CA GLY A 678 21.49 16.18 -0.02
C GLY A 678 21.79 17.16 1.12
N ALA A 679 21.25 18.39 1.03
CA ALA A 679 21.18 19.25 2.21
C ALA A 679 20.40 18.53 3.31
N LEU A 680 20.83 18.65 4.54
CA LEU A 680 20.17 18.07 5.71
C LEU A 680 18.74 18.60 5.73
N SER A 681 17.96 17.77 5.47
CA SER A 681 16.65 17.64 4.94
C SER A 681 15.69 18.79 5.17
N THR A 682 15.17 19.19 4.09
CA THR A 682 14.03 20.07 3.95
C THR A 682 12.76 19.57 4.62
N PHE A 683 12.57 18.27 4.75
CA PHE A 683 11.47 17.66 5.49
C PHE A 683 11.81 17.62 7.00
N GLU A 684 13.02 17.23 7.33
CA GLU A 684 13.51 17.19 8.70
C GLU A 684 13.68 18.60 9.26
N ASP A 685 14.17 19.57 8.48
CA ASP A 685 14.21 20.98 8.86
C ASP A 685 12.82 21.54 9.16
N ALA A 686 11.82 21.21 8.34
CA ALA A 686 10.45 21.64 8.57
C ALA A 686 9.85 21.03 9.85
N LEU A 687 10.24 19.82 10.20
CA LEU A 687 9.79 19.13 11.42
C LEU A 687 10.59 19.50 12.66
N TRP A 688 11.91 19.71 12.52
CA TRP A 688 12.85 19.83 13.64
C TRP A 688 13.46 21.21 13.79
N GLN A 689 13.22 22.12 12.84
CA GLN A 689 13.73 23.48 12.81
C GLN A 689 15.28 23.55 12.88
N ASP A 690 15.96 22.57 12.32
CA ASP A 690 17.42 22.54 12.23
C ASP A 690 17.87 23.05 10.85
N ASP A 691 18.53 24.17 10.84
CA ASP A 691 19.12 24.80 9.65
C ASP A 691 20.62 24.46 9.56
N GLU A 692 20.93 23.20 9.28
CA GLU A 692 22.33 22.71 9.34
C GLU A 692 23.06 22.67 7.99
N GLY A 693 22.39 23.00 6.88
CA GLY A 693 23.02 23.00 5.56
C GLY A 693 23.36 21.60 5.07
N PHE A 694 24.56 21.43 4.47
CA PHE A 694 25.03 20.15 3.98
C PHE A 694 25.75 19.34 5.08
N PRO A 695 25.72 18.00 5.03
CA PRO A 695 26.45 17.16 5.95
C PRO A 695 27.97 17.30 5.77
N VAL A 696 28.73 16.83 6.75
CA VAL A 696 30.22 16.99 6.82
C VAL A 696 30.95 16.43 5.60
N GLU A 697 30.34 15.44 4.90
CA GLU A 697 30.90 14.87 3.67
C GLU A 697 31.04 15.90 2.55
N ASP A 698 30.17 16.91 2.50
CA ASP A 698 30.31 18.02 1.56
C ASP A 698 31.61 18.80 1.80
N THR A 699 31.86 19.19 3.06
CA THR A 699 33.10 19.86 3.47
C THR A 699 34.33 19.01 3.16
N TRP A 700 34.25 17.68 3.39
CA TRP A 700 35.38 16.77 3.09
C TRP A 700 35.62 16.64 1.58
N ALA A 701 34.57 16.58 0.79
CA ALA A 701 34.66 16.52 -0.69
C ALA A 701 35.29 17.81 -1.23
N GLU A 702 34.82 18.99 -0.79
CA GLU A 702 35.38 20.29 -1.18
C GLU A 702 36.84 20.44 -0.81
N SER A 703 37.26 19.87 0.35
CA SER A 703 38.63 19.92 0.82
C SER A 703 39.58 18.97 0.09
N ALA A 704 39.09 18.10 -0.76
CA ALA A 704 39.84 17.09 -1.48
C ALA A 704 39.63 17.12 -2.99
N PRO A 705 39.91 18.25 -3.69
CA PRO A 705 39.59 18.42 -5.13
C PRO A 705 40.33 17.44 -6.05
N ASN A 706 41.41 16.79 -5.59
CA ASN A 706 42.07 15.74 -6.35
C ASN A 706 41.29 14.42 -6.39
N ALA A 707 40.35 14.22 -5.46
CA ALA A 707 39.53 13.02 -5.37
C ALA A 707 38.07 13.26 -5.74
N PHE A 708 37.59 14.52 -5.70
CA PHE A 708 36.19 14.85 -5.92
C PHE A 708 36.08 16.03 -6.90
N ASP A 709 35.37 15.83 -8.03
CA ASP A 709 34.97 16.90 -8.93
C ASP A 709 33.51 17.23 -8.71
N LEU A 710 33.19 18.48 -8.38
CA LEU A 710 31.81 18.94 -8.28
C LEU A 710 31.19 19.05 -9.68
N VAL A 711 30.32 18.12 -10.02
CA VAL A 711 29.70 18.02 -11.35
C VAL A 711 28.29 18.62 -11.42
N TYR A 712 27.63 18.77 -10.27
CA TYR A 712 26.33 19.43 -10.16
C TYR A 712 26.14 20.06 -8.79
N ALA A 713 25.56 21.24 -8.76
CA ALA A 713 25.21 21.93 -7.52
C ALA A 713 23.96 22.78 -7.68
N ASN A 714 23.10 22.75 -6.68
CA ASN A 714 22.03 23.71 -6.47
C ASN A 714 21.86 24.00 -4.96
N ARG A 715 20.76 24.62 -4.57
CA ARG A 715 20.50 24.95 -3.17
C ARG A 715 20.51 23.73 -2.24
N ASP A 716 19.95 22.60 -2.67
CA ASP A 716 19.67 21.43 -1.81
C ASP A 716 20.50 20.18 -2.19
N VAL A 717 21.28 20.23 -3.27
CA VAL A 717 22.03 19.07 -3.77
C VAL A 717 23.42 19.45 -4.22
N ARG A 718 24.41 18.62 -3.85
CA ARG A 718 25.77 18.55 -4.42
C ARG A 718 25.99 17.15 -4.99
N ILE A 719 26.55 17.07 -6.19
CA ILE A 719 26.92 15.79 -6.79
C ILE A 719 28.40 15.88 -7.17
N TYR A 720 29.18 14.96 -6.65
CA TYR A 720 30.61 14.86 -6.93
C TYR A 720 30.89 13.59 -7.74
N ALA A 721 31.68 13.70 -8.80
CA ALA A 721 32.36 12.55 -9.37
C ALA A 721 33.54 12.19 -8.47
N PHE A 722 33.70 10.91 -8.13
CA PHE A 722 34.75 10.43 -7.26
C PHE A 722 35.77 9.63 -8.04
N HIS A 723 37.06 10.01 -7.89
CA HIS A 723 38.19 9.39 -8.56
C HIS A 723 38.84 8.33 -7.68
N LEU A 724 39.02 7.13 -8.24
CA LEU A 724 39.56 5.94 -7.53
C LEU A 724 41.09 5.93 -7.37
N HIS A 725 41.79 7.07 -7.57
CA HIS A 725 43.28 7.15 -7.48
C HIS A 725 43.86 6.84 -6.10
#